data_3c050a38ea31a8b6062abd02a67c27db
#
_entry.id   3c050a38ea31a8b6062abd02a67c27db
#
_cell.length_a   1.000
_cell.length_b   1.000
_cell.length_c   1.000
_cell.angle_alpha   90.00
_cell.angle_beta   90.00
_cell.angle_gamma   90.00
#
_symmetry.space_group_name_H-M   'P 1'
#
loop_
_entity.id
_entity.type
_entity.pdbx_description
1 polymer ?
#
loop_
_entity_poly.entity_id
_entity_poly.type
_entity_poly.pdbx_seq_one_letter_code
_entity_poly.pdbx_strand_id
1 'polypeptide(L)'
;MNKTIKKLLKIVGGILAVVVILLGAALVVLNNKSFQQKVLEMAVEELQKKLETRVEIDSISINMFNLDVNLYGIMIEDREKREMLKVQKIAADIELLKLLQNKIVIEKAELIGAKALLLKPSKEEPANYQFVIEAFKKPKDKEKKKEKKEKPKGKLELDVSDLLLKDIHVKHNELDIHLQQAQYHNGWISGQTAEIESVTLVCDTTFKEGLKPFSASLGRLTVKGDFEKQIAKLDIYNAEYHWRSLWKKRNIMVDNLASVGHLTVNTDKGRFSATAKQAHYKNDNHLPRKNTGKPKRGFFDAKHLDVIADFHVVLDSISKNGITGHLNEFTAKDSITGIDVRKLQAKFKYVKDKIDLSDIIVQQKSTVLNITSGAIVLPSKKEGREFSYSTGVITGTAYLKDISRMFAPVLKNFTMPLNLSLTMKGTNNSLSFRNVKVSSTDKKLQLAATGGITDLKDKYKLHVRFDVSNMTAKTGIAEKIINQFATKKLMMNQLHSLGDINYTGSFDVLYKKEIFRGLLKTAAGNLNFEFALDELNKYVNGNVSSKKIELGKVMNIKEMGPMDASADFTVDISKPRTAKMRKAKGGKLPIGFFNAKVNDVSYLGIHIRNLTATLNSDGAVATGDVYQSGRIRDLYFSFSFTDTDQMQKMKVTKSGLKFHKETEEYKAQRAERKQQKKLEKEAKKEQKKQEKEAKKAQKEQEKQAKKAQKEKEKQQKELEKQQKGDTQDGEKKGFFKKLFGKKKKTETT
;
A
#
# COMPACT_ATOMS: atom_id res chain seq x y z
N MET A 1 -2.97 -28.76 -5.82
CA MET A 1 -4.10 -29.64 -5.46
C MET A 1 -3.76 -30.38 -4.17
N ASN A 2 -4.53 -30.16 -3.12
CA ASN A 2 -4.24 -30.62 -1.76
C ASN A 2 -4.22 -32.15 -1.71
N LYS A 3 -3.30 -32.76 -0.92
CA LYS A 3 -3.17 -34.26 -0.77
C LYS A 3 -4.50 -34.95 -0.44
N THR A 4 -5.41 -34.20 0.22
CA THR A 4 -6.74 -34.67 0.61
C THR A 4 -7.68 -34.87 -0.58
N ILE A 5 -7.70 -33.94 -1.55
CA ILE A 5 -8.53 -34.04 -2.77
C ILE A 5 -8.04 -35.18 -3.66
N LYS A 6 -6.71 -35.38 -3.78
CA LYS A 6 -6.15 -36.55 -4.47
C LYS A 6 -6.53 -37.89 -3.83
N LYS A 7 -6.67 -37.93 -2.50
CA LYS A 7 -7.12 -39.15 -1.79
C LYS A 7 -8.61 -39.39 -2.00
N LEU A 8 -9.44 -38.36 -2.00
CA LEU A 8 -10.87 -38.43 -2.25
C LEU A 8 -11.16 -38.93 -3.68
N LEU A 9 -10.49 -38.38 -4.69
CA LEU A 9 -10.55 -38.84 -6.08
C LEU A 9 -10.08 -40.30 -6.24
N LYS A 10 -9.08 -40.74 -5.46
CA LYS A 10 -8.67 -42.16 -5.45
C LYS A 10 -9.69 -43.09 -4.79
N ILE A 11 -10.43 -42.61 -3.79
CA ILE A 11 -11.49 -43.38 -3.14
C ILE A 11 -12.70 -43.51 -4.08
N VAL A 12 -13.12 -42.40 -4.68
CA VAL A 12 -14.20 -42.41 -5.70
C VAL A 12 -13.79 -43.28 -6.91
N GLY A 13 -12.55 -43.13 -7.38
CA GLY A 13 -12.00 -43.98 -8.44
C GLY A 13 -11.88 -45.45 -8.04
N GLY A 14 -11.62 -45.76 -6.76
CA GLY A 14 -11.62 -47.10 -6.21
C GLY A 14 -13.02 -47.72 -6.17
N ILE A 15 -14.03 -46.95 -5.77
CA ILE A 15 -15.45 -47.36 -5.79
C ILE A 15 -15.89 -47.59 -7.23
N LEU A 16 -15.52 -46.73 -8.16
CA LEU A 16 -15.82 -46.88 -9.59
C LEU A 16 -15.12 -48.14 -10.18
N ALA A 17 -13.89 -48.43 -9.77
CA ALA A 17 -13.16 -49.62 -10.19
C ALA A 17 -13.80 -50.92 -9.64
N VAL A 18 -14.34 -50.88 -8.43
CA VAL A 18 -15.12 -52.02 -7.87
C VAL A 18 -16.37 -52.27 -8.69
N VAL A 19 -17.07 -51.18 -9.05
CA VAL A 19 -18.27 -51.26 -9.90
C VAL A 19 -17.93 -51.80 -11.28
N VAL A 20 -16.83 -51.38 -11.89
CA VAL A 20 -16.39 -51.90 -13.22
C VAL A 20 -16.01 -53.35 -13.16
N ILE A 21 -15.40 -53.83 -12.06
CA ILE A 21 -15.09 -55.27 -11.87
C ILE A 21 -16.37 -56.10 -11.70
N LEU A 22 -17.36 -55.54 -10.97
CA LEU A 22 -18.68 -56.16 -10.83
C LEU A 22 -19.43 -56.26 -12.19
N LEU A 23 -19.34 -55.21 -12.99
CA LEU A 23 -19.92 -55.18 -14.33
C LEU A 23 -19.23 -56.16 -15.29
N GLY A 24 -17.92 -56.31 -15.21
CA GLY A 24 -17.17 -57.30 -16.01
C GLY A 24 -17.54 -58.75 -15.70
N ALA A 25 -17.86 -59.05 -14.46
CA ALA A 25 -18.37 -60.42 -14.08
C ALA A 25 -19.82 -60.64 -14.50
N ALA A 26 -20.66 -59.60 -14.53
CA ALA A 26 -22.08 -59.71 -14.93
C ALA A 26 -22.27 -59.87 -16.45
N LEU A 27 -21.31 -59.45 -17.28
CA LEU A 27 -21.40 -59.51 -18.76
C LEU A 27 -21.38 -60.97 -19.35
N VAL A 28 -21.04 -61.93 -18.55
CA VAL A 28 -20.86 -63.32 -19.08
C VAL A 28 -22.16 -64.13 -19.20
N VAL A 29 -23.28 -63.71 -18.57
CA VAL A 29 -24.50 -64.53 -18.52
C VAL A 29 -25.79 -63.76 -18.57
N LEU A 30 -26.55 -63.81 -19.63
CA LEU A 30 -27.37 -62.73 -20.07
C LEU A 30 -28.74 -63.02 -20.62
N ASN A 31 -29.72 -62.20 -20.42
CA ASN A 31 -31.02 -62.01 -21.06
C ASN A 31 -32.29 -62.51 -20.36
N ASN A 32 -32.20 -63.16 -19.21
CA ASN A 32 -33.39 -63.56 -18.47
C ASN A 32 -33.41 -62.84 -17.11
N LYS A 33 -34.51 -62.15 -16.78
CA LYS A 33 -34.63 -61.45 -15.51
C LYS A 33 -34.39 -62.36 -14.30
N SER A 34 -34.85 -63.55 -14.31
CA SER A 34 -34.62 -64.56 -13.25
C SER A 34 -33.15 -64.99 -13.17
N PHE A 35 -32.44 -64.90 -14.28
CA PHE A 35 -31.02 -65.21 -14.35
C PHE A 35 -30.20 -64.02 -13.87
N GLN A 36 -30.57 -62.75 -14.25
CA GLN A 36 -29.98 -61.51 -13.73
C GLN A 36 -30.07 -61.48 -12.21
N GLN A 37 -31.21 -61.91 -11.63
CA GLN A 37 -31.37 -61.91 -10.18
C GLN A 37 -30.48 -62.99 -9.51
N LYS A 38 -30.33 -64.22 -10.08
CA LYS A 38 -29.38 -65.21 -9.58
C LYS A 38 -27.91 -64.74 -9.64
N VAL A 39 -27.52 -64.10 -10.73
CA VAL A 39 -26.18 -63.50 -10.85
C VAL A 39 -25.95 -62.43 -9.83
N LEU A 40 -26.97 -61.60 -9.56
CA LEU A 40 -26.89 -60.57 -8.51
C LEU A 40 -26.70 -61.23 -7.13
N GLU A 41 -27.51 -62.25 -6.78
CA GLU A 41 -27.39 -62.94 -5.51
C GLU A 41 -26.00 -63.57 -5.33
N MET A 42 -25.46 -64.26 -6.35
CA MET A 42 -24.09 -64.77 -6.32
C MET A 42 -23.03 -63.70 -6.17
N ALA A 43 -23.18 -62.55 -6.86
CA ALA A 43 -22.26 -61.42 -6.77
C ALA A 43 -22.30 -60.76 -5.38
N VAL A 44 -23.49 -60.65 -4.81
CA VAL A 44 -23.67 -60.09 -3.45
C VAL A 44 -23.06 -61.02 -2.40
N GLU A 45 -23.31 -62.36 -2.51
CA GLU A 45 -22.69 -63.36 -1.63
C GLU A 45 -21.15 -63.30 -1.69
N GLU A 46 -20.58 -63.22 -2.88
CA GLU A 46 -19.13 -63.17 -3.07
C GLU A 46 -18.55 -61.87 -2.50
N LEU A 47 -19.25 -60.77 -2.67
CA LEU A 47 -18.86 -59.46 -2.08
C LEU A 47 -18.94 -59.50 -0.56
N GLN A 48 -20.00 -60.05 0.03
CA GLN A 48 -20.15 -60.22 1.47
C GLN A 48 -19.02 -61.07 2.04
N LYS A 49 -18.67 -62.17 1.38
CA LYS A 49 -17.52 -63.02 1.78
C LYS A 49 -16.20 -62.26 1.70
N LYS A 50 -16.00 -61.48 0.63
CA LYS A 50 -14.74 -60.76 0.39
C LYS A 50 -14.57 -59.57 1.26
N LEU A 51 -15.64 -58.85 1.57
CA LEU A 51 -15.64 -57.66 2.42
C LEU A 51 -15.86 -57.97 3.90
N GLU A 52 -16.33 -59.20 4.22
CA GLU A 52 -16.67 -59.63 5.58
C GLU A 52 -17.68 -58.69 6.26
N THR A 53 -18.62 -58.16 5.49
CA THR A 53 -19.67 -57.27 5.97
C THR A 53 -20.93 -57.40 5.13
N ARG A 54 -22.04 -56.79 5.63
CA ARG A 54 -23.31 -56.80 4.92
C ARG A 54 -23.22 -55.89 3.69
N VAL A 55 -23.58 -56.48 2.55
CA VAL A 55 -23.75 -55.83 1.26
C VAL A 55 -25.12 -56.15 0.73
N GLU A 56 -25.87 -55.17 0.29
CA GLU A 56 -27.17 -55.34 -0.33
C GLU A 56 -27.19 -54.60 -1.67
N ILE A 57 -27.88 -55.19 -2.65
CA ILE A 57 -28.18 -54.57 -3.94
C ILE A 57 -29.60 -54.99 -4.28
N ASP A 58 -30.50 -53.99 -4.38
CA ASP A 58 -31.94 -54.28 -4.56
C ASP A 58 -32.23 -54.92 -5.90
N SER A 59 -31.63 -54.45 -6.97
CA SER A 59 -31.86 -54.98 -8.30
C SER A 59 -30.76 -54.65 -9.29
N ILE A 60 -30.66 -55.46 -10.31
CA ILE A 60 -29.82 -55.25 -11.50
C ILE A 60 -30.70 -55.26 -12.76
N SER A 61 -30.40 -54.37 -13.67
CA SER A 61 -30.99 -54.33 -15.00
C SER A 61 -29.90 -54.29 -16.06
N ILE A 62 -29.90 -55.26 -16.95
CA ILE A 62 -28.93 -55.34 -18.04
C ILE A 62 -29.70 -55.30 -19.36
N ASN A 63 -29.40 -54.36 -20.22
CA ASN A 63 -29.89 -54.28 -21.58
C ASN A 63 -28.81 -54.79 -22.55
N MET A 64 -29.08 -55.91 -23.19
CA MET A 64 -28.11 -56.56 -24.09
C MET A 64 -27.87 -55.82 -25.40
N PHE A 65 -28.85 -55.09 -25.87
CA PHE A 65 -28.68 -54.34 -27.14
C PHE A 65 -27.72 -53.20 -27.06
N ASN A 66 -27.69 -52.53 -25.92
CA ASN A 66 -26.84 -51.36 -25.69
C ASN A 66 -25.73 -51.59 -24.64
N LEU A 67 -25.66 -52.83 -24.07
CA LEU A 67 -24.78 -53.17 -22.93
C LEU A 67 -24.86 -52.14 -21.77
N ASP A 68 -26.05 -51.64 -21.53
CA ASP A 68 -26.37 -50.76 -20.44
C ASP A 68 -26.64 -51.58 -19.18
N VAL A 69 -25.84 -51.39 -18.15
CA VAL A 69 -25.94 -52.10 -16.87
C VAL A 69 -26.30 -51.08 -15.77
N ASN A 70 -27.43 -51.31 -15.12
CA ASN A 70 -27.90 -50.49 -14.01
C ASN A 70 -28.00 -51.33 -12.73
N LEU A 71 -27.43 -50.83 -11.65
CA LEU A 71 -27.55 -51.34 -10.29
C LEU A 71 -28.35 -50.37 -9.46
N TYR A 72 -29.30 -50.84 -8.68
CA TYR A 72 -30.16 -50.02 -7.84
C TYR A 72 -30.08 -50.45 -6.38
N GLY A 73 -30.18 -49.45 -5.46
CA GLY A 73 -30.27 -49.70 -4.03
C GLY A 73 -29.07 -50.39 -3.41
N ILE A 74 -27.87 -49.93 -3.73
CA ILE A 74 -26.63 -50.48 -3.19
C ILE A 74 -26.43 -50.00 -1.78
N MET A 75 -26.18 -50.92 -0.82
CA MET A 75 -25.84 -50.59 0.56
C MET A 75 -24.64 -51.45 1.01
N ILE A 76 -23.67 -50.82 1.67
CA ILE A 76 -22.52 -51.49 2.26
C ILE A 76 -22.38 -50.99 3.70
N GLU A 77 -22.37 -51.88 4.65
CA GLU A 77 -22.07 -51.58 6.05
C GLU A 77 -20.57 -51.59 6.31
N ASP A 78 -20.13 -50.84 7.32
CA ASP A 78 -18.79 -51.02 7.86
C ASP A 78 -18.72 -52.19 8.85
N ARG A 79 -17.52 -52.46 9.39
CA ARG A 79 -17.33 -53.56 10.36
C ARG A 79 -18.04 -53.34 11.69
N GLU A 80 -18.51 -52.11 11.95
CA GLU A 80 -19.32 -51.72 13.13
C GLU A 80 -20.82 -51.74 12.85
N LYS A 81 -21.25 -52.28 11.67
CA LYS A 81 -22.66 -52.42 11.22
C LYS A 81 -23.33 -51.03 11.00
N ARG A 82 -22.58 -50.02 10.65
CA ARG A 82 -23.15 -48.72 10.23
C ARG A 82 -23.25 -48.67 8.71
N GLU A 83 -24.28 -48.04 8.16
CA GLU A 83 -24.38 -47.75 6.74
C GLU A 83 -23.20 -46.89 6.30
N MET A 84 -22.16 -47.51 5.75
CA MET A 84 -20.97 -46.81 5.28
C MET A 84 -21.19 -46.19 3.89
N LEU A 85 -21.84 -46.92 3.02
CA LEU A 85 -22.15 -46.49 1.66
C LEU A 85 -23.57 -46.87 1.28
N LYS A 86 -24.34 -45.92 0.77
CA LYS A 86 -25.67 -46.14 0.18
C LYS A 86 -25.75 -45.44 -1.16
N VAL A 87 -26.18 -46.12 -2.21
CA VAL A 87 -26.29 -45.54 -3.55
C VAL A 87 -27.63 -45.92 -4.14
N GLN A 88 -28.35 -44.95 -4.69
CA GLN A 88 -29.65 -45.20 -5.31
C GLN A 88 -29.49 -45.90 -6.68
N LYS A 89 -28.59 -45.40 -7.52
CA LYS A 89 -28.36 -45.95 -8.86
C LYS A 89 -26.89 -45.81 -9.26
N ILE A 90 -26.34 -46.86 -9.81
CA ILE A 90 -25.13 -46.85 -10.60
C ILE A 90 -25.48 -47.40 -12.00
N ALA A 91 -25.11 -46.67 -13.04
CA ALA A 91 -25.31 -47.09 -14.43
C ALA A 91 -23.98 -46.99 -15.19
N ALA A 92 -23.81 -47.89 -16.15
CA ALA A 92 -22.70 -47.83 -17.09
C ALA A 92 -23.10 -48.44 -18.44
N ASP A 93 -22.85 -47.67 -19.50
CA ASP A 93 -22.99 -48.10 -20.89
C ASP A 93 -21.62 -48.51 -21.41
N ILE A 94 -21.47 -49.76 -21.90
CA ILE A 94 -20.19 -50.32 -22.29
C ILE A 94 -20.15 -50.55 -23.78
N GLU A 95 -19.10 -50.09 -24.46
CA GLU A 95 -18.92 -50.31 -25.90
C GLU A 95 -18.47 -51.76 -26.21
N LEU A 96 -19.38 -52.56 -26.75
CA LEU A 96 -19.15 -54.00 -27.02
C LEU A 96 -17.96 -54.24 -27.97
N LEU A 97 -17.83 -53.47 -29.01
CA LEU A 97 -16.79 -53.64 -30.03
C LEU A 97 -15.38 -53.44 -29.46
N LYS A 98 -15.22 -52.57 -28.48
CA LYS A 98 -13.94 -52.36 -27.79
C LYS A 98 -13.63 -53.48 -26.78
N LEU A 99 -14.67 -54.05 -26.18
CA LEU A 99 -14.51 -55.19 -25.28
C LEU A 99 -13.91 -56.40 -25.99
N LEU A 100 -14.31 -56.64 -27.24
CA LEU A 100 -13.72 -57.68 -28.10
C LEU A 100 -12.23 -57.42 -28.39
N GLN A 101 -11.77 -56.21 -28.26
CA GLN A 101 -10.37 -55.79 -28.40
C GLN A 101 -9.60 -55.75 -27.07
N ASN A 102 -10.14 -56.34 -25.98
CA ASN A 102 -9.61 -56.27 -24.61
C ASN A 102 -9.49 -54.82 -24.04
N LYS A 103 -10.36 -53.92 -24.53
CA LYS A 103 -10.50 -52.55 -24.00
C LYS A 103 -11.89 -52.39 -23.40
N ILE A 104 -11.98 -51.91 -22.16
CA ILE A 104 -13.25 -51.48 -21.58
C ILE A 104 -13.38 -49.98 -21.82
N VAL A 105 -14.26 -49.59 -22.74
CA VAL A 105 -14.69 -48.25 -22.99
C VAL A 105 -16.09 -48.10 -22.42
N ILE A 106 -16.27 -47.20 -21.49
CA ILE A 106 -17.55 -46.82 -20.90
C ILE A 106 -18.01 -45.55 -21.60
N GLU A 107 -19.04 -45.68 -22.45
CA GLU A 107 -19.58 -44.52 -23.13
C GLU A 107 -20.23 -43.57 -22.12
N LYS A 108 -20.99 -44.10 -21.18
CA LYS A 108 -21.66 -43.32 -20.16
C LYS A 108 -21.60 -44.01 -18.80
N ALA A 109 -21.26 -43.24 -17.77
CA ALA A 109 -21.32 -43.68 -16.37
C ALA A 109 -22.19 -42.72 -15.54
N GLU A 110 -23.08 -43.29 -14.71
CA GLU A 110 -23.93 -42.52 -13.81
C GLU A 110 -23.79 -43.03 -12.37
N LEU A 111 -23.67 -42.10 -11.42
CA LEU A 111 -23.74 -42.32 -9.98
C LEU A 111 -24.78 -41.35 -9.37
N ILE A 112 -25.88 -41.91 -8.89
CA ILE A 112 -27.01 -41.09 -8.41
C ILE A 112 -27.36 -41.49 -6.98
N GLY A 113 -27.57 -40.46 -6.13
CA GLY A 113 -28.03 -40.61 -4.76
C GLY A 113 -27.03 -41.35 -3.87
N ALA A 114 -25.74 -41.07 -4.02
CA ALA A 114 -24.71 -41.70 -3.21
C ALA A 114 -24.52 -40.98 -1.87
N LYS A 115 -24.67 -41.72 -0.77
CA LYS A 115 -24.38 -41.26 0.60
C LYS A 115 -23.26 -42.11 1.16
N ALA A 116 -22.17 -41.50 1.60
CA ALA A 116 -21.02 -42.19 2.18
C ALA A 116 -20.64 -41.61 3.54
N LEU A 117 -20.50 -42.51 4.54
CA LEU A 117 -19.99 -42.19 5.87
C LEU A 117 -18.58 -42.77 6.01
N LEU A 118 -17.59 -41.94 5.85
CA LEU A 118 -16.18 -42.30 5.87
C LEU A 118 -15.53 -41.81 7.16
N LEU A 119 -15.23 -42.70 8.07
CA LEU A 119 -14.69 -42.39 9.40
C LEU A 119 -13.24 -42.82 9.52
N LYS A 120 -12.41 -41.98 10.05
CA LYS A 120 -11.04 -42.26 10.46
C LYS A 120 -10.79 -41.61 11.83
N PRO A 121 -11.03 -42.33 12.94
CA PRO A 121 -11.02 -41.79 14.29
C PRO A 121 -9.66 -41.16 14.70
N SER A 122 -8.56 -41.84 14.35
CA SER A 122 -7.21 -41.35 14.64
C SER A 122 -6.19 -41.65 13.54
N LYS A 123 -4.93 -41.24 13.72
CA LYS A 123 -3.85 -41.60 12.79
C LYS A 123 -3.45 -43.08 12.93
N GLU A 124 -3.67 -43.69 14.07
CA GLU A 124 -3.25 -45.04 14.45
C GLU A 124 -4.33 -46.06 14.16
N GLU A 125 -5.59 -45.66 14.21
CA GLU A 125 -6.72 -46.55 13.92
C GLU A 125 -7.03 -46.61 12.42
N PRO A 126 -7.40 -47.81 11.92
CA PRO A 126 -7.82 -47.97 10.52
C PRO A 126 -9.10 -47.18 10.24
N ALA A 127 -9.22 -46.66 9.02
CA ALA A 127 -10.47 -46.08 8.59
C ALA A 127 -11.56 -47.11 8.43
N ASN A 128 -12.84 -46.76 8.69
CA ASN A 128 -13.98 -47.67 8.53
C ASN A 128 -14.13 -48.23 7.12
N TYR A 129 -13.53 -47.63 6.11
CA TYR A 129 -13.49 -48.05 4.70
C TYR A 129 -12.18 -48.75 4.30
N GLN A 130 -11.22 -48.91 5.22
CA GLN A 130 -9.90 -49.47 4.93
C GLN A 130 -10.00 -50.92 4.43
N PHE A 131 -10.91 -51.71 4.99
CA PHE A 131 -11.15 -53.12 4.60
C PHE A 131 -11.58 -53.22 3.14
N VAL A 132 -12.38 -52.30 2.61
CA VAL A 132 -12.76 -52.25 1.18
C VAL A 132 -11.52 -52.07 0.31
N ILE A 133 -10.64 -51.14 0.66
CA ILE A 133 -9.40 -50.92 -0.08
C ILE A 133 -8.49 -52.15 -0.04
N GLU A 134 -8.42 -52.83 1.10
CA GLU A 134 -7.58 -54.02 1.29
C GLU A 134 -8.10 -55.21 0.53
N ALA A 135 -9.41 -55.45 0.52
CA ALA A 135 -10.07 -56.55 -0.18
C ALA A 135 -9.80 -56.54 -1.69
N PHE A 136 -9.56 -55.35 -2.29
CA PHE A 136 -9.30 -55.19 -3.73
C PHE A 136 -7.83 -54.80 -4.06
N LYS A 137 -6.90 -54.81 -3.08
CA LYS A 137 -5.47 -54.74 -3.37
C LYS A 137 -5.02 -56.02 -4.03
N LYS A 138 -4.39 -55.93 -5.22
CA LYS A 138 -3.67 -57.07 -5.83
C LYS A 138 -2.59 -57.52 -4.84
N PRO A 139 -2.43 -58.86 -4.59
CA PRO A 139 -1.33 -59.37 -3.78
C PRO A 139 -0.03 -58.84 -4.35
N LYS A 140 0.80 -58.22 -3.50
CA LYS A 140 2.17 -57.93 -3.89
C LYS A 140 2.85 -59.29 -4.03
N ASP A 141 3.22 -59.68 -5.26
CA ASP A 141 4.11 -60.80 -5.50
C ASP A 141 5.40 -60.59 -4.71
N LYS A 142 5.51 -61.28 -3.56
CA LYS A 142 6.77 -61.47 -2.88
C LYS A 142 7.63 -62.38 -3.76
N GLU A 143 8.72 -61.85 -4.26
CA GLU A 143 9.88 -62.53 -4.78
C GLU A 143 9.69 -63.51 -5.96
N LYS A 144 10.10 -63.05 -7.15
CA LYS A 144 11.04 -63.84 -7.97
C LYS A 144 11.76 -62.92 -8.94
N LYS A 145 13.05 -62.75 -8.67
CA LYS A 145 14.04 -62.38 -9.69
C LYS A 145 14.15 -63.49 -10.71
N LYS A 146 14.28 -63.10 -11.98
CA LYS A 146 14.58 -63.87 -13.20
C LYS A 146 13.38 -64.49 -13.91
N GLU A 147 12.95 -63.83 -15.00
CA GLU A 147 13.13 -64.26 -16.37
C GLU A 147 12.39 -63.29 -17.29
N LYS A 148 13.12 -62.79 -18.29
CA LYS A 148 12.52 -62.13 -19.44
C LYS A 148 11.72 -63.16 -20.20
N LYS A 149 10.38 -63.02 -20.21
CA LYS A 149 9.54 -63.50 -21.32
C LYS A 149 8.17 -62.84 -21.22
N GLU A 150 7.74 -62.30 -22.36
CA GLU A 150 6.40 -61.98 -22.82
C GLU A 150 5.62 -60.89 -22.05
N LYS A 151 5.33 -59.80 -22.76
CA LYS A 151 4.37 -58.79 -22.40
C LYS A 151 3.04 -59.47 -22.00
N PRO A 152 2.48 -59.18 -20.80
CA PRO A 152 1.12 -59.62 -20.51
C PRO A 152 0.19 -58.88 -21.47
N LYS A 153 -0.53 -59.61 -22.27
CA LYS A 153 -1.65 -59.16 -23.08
C LYS A 153 -2.68 -58.48 -22.18
N GLY A 154 -3.06 -57.25 -22.52
CA GLY A 154 -4.25 -56.61 -22.00
C GLY A 154 -4.04 -55.80 -20.72
N LYS A 155 -3.39 -54.63 -20.79
CA LYS A 155 -3.70 -53.54 -19.85
C LYS A 155 -5.12 -53.10 -20.17
N LEU A 156 -6.05 -53.33 -19.23
CA LEU A 156 -7.40 -52.80 -19.32
C LEU A 156 -7.27 -51.25 -19.38
N GLU A 157 -7.54 -50.68 -20.53
CA GLU A 157 -7.66 -49.24 -20.67
C GLU A 157 -9.12 -48.89 -20.36
N LEU A 158 -9.34 -48.13 -19.29
CA LEU A 158 -10.63 -47.57 -18.93
C LEU A 158 -10.71 -46.19 -19.54
N ASP A 159 -11.60 -46.00 -20.48
CA ASP A 159 -11.93 -44.72 -21.09
C ASP A 159 -13.41 -44.41 -20.84
N VAL A 160 -13.72 -43.21 -20.34
CA VAL A 160 -15.07 -42.76 -20.02
C VAL A 160 -15.38 -41.53 -20.84
N SER A 161 -16.36 -41.59 -21.73
CA SER A 161 -16.77 -40.46 -22.56
C SER A 161 -17.75 -39.55 -21.83
N ASP A 162 -18.72 -40.11 -21.11
CA ASP A 162 -19.69 -39.34 -20.33
C ASP A 162 -19.76 -39.82 -18.88
N LEU A 163 -19.69 -38.88 -17.94
CA LEU A 163 -19.87 -39.17 -16.52
C LEU A 163 -20.92 -38.23 -15.92
N LEU A 164 -21.89 -38.78 -15.21
CA LEU A 164 -22.86 -38.05 -14.42
C LEU A 164 -22.77 -38.49 -12.94
N LEU A 165 -22.51 -37.51 -12.08
CA LEU A 165 -22.64 -37.64 -10.62
C LEU A 165 -23.81 -36.77 -10.19
N LYS A 166 -24.77 -37.30 -9.44
CA LYS A 166 -25.94 -36.55 -9.00
C LYS A 166 -26.32 -36.92 -7.58
N ASP A 167 -26.64 -35.90 -6.78
CA ASP A 167 -27.07 -36.04 -5.37
C ASP A 167 -26.06 -36.87 -4.54
N ILE A 168 -24.82 -36.42 -4.51
CA ILE A 168 -23.73 -37.05 -3.77
C ILE A 168 -23.54 -36.38 -2.43
N HIS A 169 -23.61 -37.16 -1.36
CA HIS A 169 -23.36 -36.71 0.00
C HIS A 169 -22.25 -37.55 0.65
N VAL A 170 -21.16 -36.95 1.04
CA VAL A 170 -20.02 -37.63 1.67
C VAL A 170 -19.69 -36.96 2.99
N LYS A 171 -19.82 -37.70 4.08
CA LYS A 171 -19.36 -37.29 5.39
C LYS A 171 -18.06 -38.01 5.73
N HIS A 172 -16.99 -37.24 5.88
CA HIS A 172 -15.66 -37.73 6.26
C HIS A 172 -15.19 -37.06 7.55
N ASN A 173 -15.33 -37.75 8.66
CA ASN A 173 -15.14 -37.21 10.01
C ASN A 173 -15.94 -35.90 10.20
N GLU A 174 -15.27 -34.78 10.43
CA GLU A 174 -15.87 -33.45 10.59
C GLU A 174 -16.19 -32.75 9.27
N LEU A 175 -15.86 -33.36 8.15
CA LEU A 175 -16.06 -32.80 6.82
C LEU A 175 -17.34 -33.35 6.19
N ASP A 176 -18.23 -32.45 5.84
CA ASP A 176 -19.50 -32.76 5.16
C ASP A 176 -19.49 -32.14 3.76
N ILE A 177 -19.71 -32.98 2.74
CA ILE A 177 -19.63 -32.61 1.33
C ILE A 177 -20.91 -32.97 0.65
N HIS A 178 -21.58 -31.98 0.07
CA HIS A 178 -22.74 -32.21 -0.79
C HIS A 178 -22.42 -31.73 -2.21
N LEU A 179 -22.70 -32.57 -3.18
CA LEU A 179 -22.64 -32.25 -4.60
C LEU A 179 -24.00 -32.52 -5.21
N GLN A 180 -24.63 -31.51 -5.76
CA GLN A 180 -25.91 -31.65 -6.43
C GLN A 180 -25.76 -32.38 -7.77
N GLN A 181 -24.86 -31.88 -8.61
CA GLN A 181 -24.60 -32.52 -9.91
C GLN A 181 -23.18 -32.21 -10.39
N ALA A 182 -22.56 -33.23 -11.02
CA ALA A 182 -21.36 -33.02 -11.82
C ALA A 182 -21.47 -33.86 -13.10
N GLN A 183 -21.12 -33.24 -14.22
CA GLN A 183 -21.12 -33.86 -15.53
C GLN A 183 -19.74 -33.72 -16.16
N TYR A 184 -19.30 -34.76 -16.84
CA TYR A 184 -18.12 -34.74 -17.70
C TYR A 184 -18.49 -35.31 -19.05
N HIS A 185 -18.06 -34.70 -20.12
CA HIS A 185 -18.24 -35.17 -21.49
C HIS A 185 -16.93 -34.99 -22.26
N ASN A 186 -16.53 -36.09 -22.94
CA ASN A 186 -15.36 -36.13 -23.82
C ASN A 186 -15.81 -36.37 -25.26
N GLY A 187 -16.14 -35.32 -25.98
CA GLY A 187 -16.60 -35.38 -27.36
C GLY A 187 -15.48 -35.16 -28.36
N TRP A 188 -15.46 -35.96 -29.43
CA TRP A 188 -14.45 -35.86 -30.47
C TRP A 188 -14.44 -34.52 -31.19
N ILE A 189 -15.59 -33.86 -31.34
CA ILE A 189 -15.74 -32.55 -31.98
C ILE A 189 -15.79 -31.44 -30.96
N SER A 190 -16.48 -31.63 -29.82
CA SER A 190 -16.71 -30.63 -28.78
C SER A 190 -15.55 -30.47 -27.81
N GLY A 191 -14.55 -31.37 -27.86
CA GLY A 191 -13.51 -31.44 -26.85
C GLY A 191 -14.04 -31.95 -25.51
N GLN A 192 -13.26 -31.70 -24.46
CA GLN A 192 -13.61 -32.11 -23.10
C GLN A 192 -14.38 -30.98 -22.40
N THR A 193 -15.52 -31.35 -21.82
CA THR A 193 -16.30 -30.41 -21.00
C THR A 193 -16.59 -31.05 -19.65
N ALA A 194 -16.51 -30.24 -18.60
CA ALA A 194 -16.97 -30.62 -17.27
C ALA A 194 -17.84 -29.50 -16.69
N GLU A 195 -18.93 -29.90 -16.05
CA GLU A 195 -19.83 -28.98 -15.39
C GLU A 195 -20.15 -29.53 -13.99
N ILE A 196 -20.07 -28.63 -13.00
CA ILE A 196 -20.39 -28.93 -11.62
C ILE A 196 -21.42 -27.89 -11.16
N GLU A 197 -22.51 -28.37 -10.61
CA GLU A 197 -23.58 -27.55 -10.05
C GLU A 197 -23.71 -27.80 -8.56
N SER A 198 -23.76 -26.71 -7.80
CA SER A 198 -24.00 -26.69 -6.35
C SER A 198 -23.16 -27.69 -5.56
N VAL A 199 -21.97 -27.28 -5.20
CA VAL A 199 -21.14 -27.99 -4.22
C VAL A 199 -21.11 -27.21 -2.93
N THR A 200 -21.33 -27.89 -1.81
CA THR A 200 -21.09 -27.35 -0.48
C THR A 200 -20.13 -28.24 0.28
N LEU A 201 -19.25 -27.62 1.03
CA LEU A 201 -18.23 -28.26 1.84
C LEU A 201 -18.23 -27.60 3.21
N VAL A 202 -18.56 -28.32 4.27
CA VAL A 202 -18.61 -27.81 5.63
C VAL A 202 -17.66 -28.61 6.51
N CYS A 203 -16.83 -27.92 7.27
CA CYS A 203 -16.01 -28.52 8.31
C CYS A 203 -16.44 -27.93 9.64
N ASP A 204 -17.20 -28.67 10.41
CA ASP A 204 -17.69 -28.28 11.72
C ASP A 204 -16.79 -28.83 12.82
N THR A 205 -15.77 -28.08 13.18
CA THR A 205 -14.84 -28.44 14.24
C THR A 205 -14.60 -27.26 15.16
N THR A 206 -14.51 -27.54 16.46
CA THR A 206 -14.18 -26.56 17.49
C THR A 206 -12.68 -26.46 17.71
N PHE A 207 -11.90 -26.01 16.70
CA PHE A 207 -10.46 -25.76 16.81
C PHE A 207 -9.62 -26.87 17.47
N LYS A 208 -9.95 -28.14 17.23
CA LYS A 208 -9.07 -29.25 17.57
C LYS A 208 -7.76 -29.15 16.80
N GLU A 209 -6.69 -29.73 17.34
CA GLU A 209 -5.36 -29.64 16.75
C GLU A 209 -5.33 -29.83 15.24
N GLY A 210 -4.98 -28.78 14.51
CA GLY A 210 -4.76 -28.76 13.06
C GLY A 210 -5.99 -28.52 12.19
N LEU A 211 -7.21 -28.58 12.70
CA LEU A 211 -8.44 -28.28 11.97
C LEU A 211 -9.06 -26.97 12.43
N LYS A 212 -9.60 -26.21 11.50
CA LYS A 212 -10.30 -24.95 11.76
C LYS A 212 -11.66 -25.03 11.09
N PRO A 213 -12.72 -24.52 11.74
CA PRO A 213 -14.04 -24.53 11.13
C PRO A 213 -14.05 -23.67 9.85
N PHE A 214 -14.64 -24.21 8.81
CA PHE A 214 -14.85 -23.50 7.55
C PHE A 214 -16.08 -24.02 6.82
N SER A 215 -16.63 -23.22 5.93
CA SER A 215 -17.57 -23.64 4.92
C SER A 215 -17.16 -23.09 3.56
N ALA A 216 -17.38 -23.86 2.53
CA ALA A 216 -17.17 -23.47 1.15
C ALA A 216 -18.40 -23.84 0.33
N SER A 217 -18.79 -22.99 -0.58
CA SER A 217 -19.85 -23.27 -1.54
C SER A 217 -19.43 -22.84 -2.95
N LEU A 218 -19.96 -23.53 -3.92
CA LEU A 218 -19.77 -23.27 -5.34
C LEU A 218 -21.13 -23.42 -6.02
N GLY A 219 -21.62 -22.35 -6.62
CA GLY A 219 -22.89 -22.39 -7.35
C GLY A 219 -22.77 -23.18 -8.65
N ARG A 220 -21.79 -22.81 -9.49
CA ARG A 220 -21.54 -23.50 -10.77
C ARG A 220 -20.09 -23.38 -11.18
N LEU A 221 -19.56 -24.46 -11.73
CA LEU A 221 -18.26 -24.52 -12.41
C LEU A 221 -18.45 -25.15 -13.78
N THR A 222 -17.96 -24.50 -14.82
CA THR A 222 -17.87 -25.10 -16.15
C THR A 222 -16.42 -25.11 -16.62
N VAL A 223 -15.97 -26.21 -17.17
CA VAL A 223 -14.64 -26.36 -17.78
C VAL A 223 -14.85 -26.83 -19.21
N LYS A 224 -14.22 -26.16 -20.16
CA LYS A 224 -14.22 -26.53 -21.58
C LYS A 224 -12.81 -26.44 -22.13
N GLY A 225 -12.37 -27.43 -22.89
CA GLY A 225 -11.05 -27.37 -23.49
C GLY A 225 -10.57 -28.66 -24.10
N ASP A 226 -9.32 -28.62 -24.51
CA ASP A 226 -8.52 -29.77 -24.94
C ASP A 226 -7.40 -29.95 -23.91
N PHE A 227 -7.57 -30.86 -22.99
CA PHE A 227 -6.65 -31.05 -21.86
C PHE A 227 -5.32 -31.66 -22.31
N GLU A 228 -5.31 -32.38 -23.45
CA GLU A 228 -4.07 -32.90 -24.03
C GLU A 228 -3.19 -31.74 -24.56
N LYS A 229 -3.80 -30.74 -25.18
CA LYS A 229 -3.11 -29.54 -25.65
C LYS A 229 -2.89 -28.48 -24.55
N GLN A 230 -3.34 -28.74 -23.33
CA GLN A 230 -3.28 -27.79 -22.20
C GLN A 230 -4.05 -26.48 -22.47
N ILE A 231 -5.12 -26.57 -23.24
CA ILE A 231 -6.01 -25.45 -23.54
C ILE A 231 -7.32 -25.70 -22.79
N ALA A 232 -7.67 -24.79 -21.90
CA ALA A 232 -8.92 -24.89 -21.16
C ALA A 232 -9.47 -23.52 -20.78
N LYS A 233 -10.79 -23.42 -20.79
CA LYS A 233 -11.54 -22.31 -20.20
C LYS A 233 -12.32 -22.83 -19.00
N LEU A 234 -12.17 -22.15 -17.88
CA LEU A 234 -12.83 -22.41 -16.62
C LEU A 234 -13.69 -21.22 -16.25
N ASP A 235 -14.99 -21.40 -16.07
CA ASP A 235 -15.90 -20.38 -15.56
C ASP A 235 -16.49 -20.86 -14.22
N ILE A 236 -16.31 -20.05 -13.18
CA ILE A 236 -16.76 -20.28 -11.81
C ILE A 236 -17.78 -19.20 -11.47
N TYR A 237 -18.94 -19.61 -10.97
CA TYR A 237 -20.01 -18.71 -10.55
C TYR A 237 -20.37 -18.92 -9.09
N ASN A 238 -20.52 -17.82 -8.36
CA ASN A 238 -20.99 -17.78 -6.98
C ASN A 238 -20.21 -18.74 -6.05
N ALA A 239 -18.87 -18.60 -6.05
CA ALA A 239 -18.04 -19.33 -5.11
C ALA A 239 -17.85 -18.50 -3.83
N GLU A 240 -18.01 -19.17 -2.69
CA GLU A 240 -17.83 -18.60 -1.36
C GLU A 240 -16.96 -19.49 -0.50
N TYR A 241 -16.15 -18.87 0.36
CA TYR A 241 -15.35 -19.53 1.38
C TYR A 241 -15.40 -18.75 2.68
N HIS A 242 -15.97 -19.35 3.70
CA HIS A 242 -16.04 -18.82 5.06
C HIS A 242 -15.07 -19.58 5.94
N TRP A 243 -14.29 -18.87 6.73
CA TRP A 243 -13.42 -19.51 7.71
C TRP A 243 -13.25 -18.64 8.95
N ARG A 244 -12.99 -19.29 10.06
CA ARG A 244 -12.72 -18.65 11.32
C ARG A 244 -11.26 -18.79 11.69
N SER A 245 -10.60 -17.71 12.10
CA SER A 245 -9.23 -17.70 12.55
C SER A 245 -9.10 -17.17 13.99
N LEU A 246 -8.25 -17.83 14.78
CA LEU A 246 -7.93 -17.40 16.13
C LEU A 246 -6.60 -16.64 16.15
N TRP A 247 -6.61 -15.40 16.60
CA TRP A 247 -5.41 -14.65 16.83
C TRP A 247 -4.88 -14.90 18.25
N LYS A 248 -4.04 -15.92 18.40
CA LYS A 248 -3.56 -16.44 19.70
C LYS A 248 -2.98 -15.38 20.64
N LYS A 249 -2.20 -14.39 20.13
CA LYS A 249 -1.58 -13.34 20.97
C LYS A 249 -2.60 -12.47 21.73
N ARG A 250 -3.84 -12.37 21.28
CA ARG A 250 -4.88 -11.53 21.89
C ARG A 250 -6.18 -12.28 22.17
N ASN A 251 -6.20 -13.58 21.90
CA ASN A 251 -7.40 -14.43 22.02
C ASN A 251 -8.62 -13.84 21.28
N ILE A 252 -8.39 -13.35 20.05
CA ILE A 252 -9.43 -12.74 19.24
C ILE A 252 -9.82 -13.70 18.13
N MET A 253 -11.14 -13.94 18.02
CA MET A 253 -11.72 -14.61 16.86
C MET A 253 -11.93 -13.61 15.73
N VAL A 254 -11.58 -14.02 14.52
CA VAL A 254 -11.83 -13.25 13.29
C VAL A 254 -12.61 -14.14 12.34
N ASP A 255 -13.79 -13.72 11.97
CA ASP A 255 -14.57 -14.34 10.90
C ASP A 255 -14.15 -13.75 9.56
N ASN A 256 -13.96 -14.60 8.57
CA ASN A 256 -13.52 -14.22 7.23
C ASN A 256 -14.46 -14.81 6.20
N LEU A 257 -14.75 -14.01 5.18
CA LEU A 257 -15.48 -14.39 3.98
C LEU A 257 -14.64 -14.01 2.77
N ALA A 258 -14.46 -14.94 1.86
CA ALA A 258 -14.00 -14.65 0.51
C ALA A 258 -15.03 -15.21 -0.47
N SER A 259 -15.52 -14.40 -1.39
CA SER A 259 -16.44 -14.85 -2.43
C SER A 259 -16.11 -14.22 -3.77
N VAL A 260 -16.59 -14.84 -4.83
CA VAL A 260 -16.51 -14.30 -6.17
C VAL A 260 -17.81 -14.58 -6.91
N GLY A 261 -18.41 -13.55 -7.49
CA GLY A 261 -19.62 -13.70 -8.29
C GLY A 261 -19.35 -14.46 -9.59
N HIS A 262 -18.29 -14.08 -10.31
CA HIS A 262 -17.85 -14.76 -11.52
C HIS A 262 -16.34 -14.71 -11.66
N LEU A 263 -15.70 -15.84 -11.88
CA LEU A 263 -14.28 -15.97 -12.18
C LEU A 263 -14.10 -16.80 -13.44
N THR A 264 -13.50 -16.22 -14.47
CA THR A 264 -13.08 -16.91 -15.68
C THR A 264 -11.57 -17.11 -15.64
N VAL A 265 -11.11 -18.33 -15.87
CA VAL A 265 -9.70 -18.66 -16.06
C VAL A 265 -9.52 -19.31 -17.42
N ASN A 266 -8.63 -18.76 -18.23
CA ASN A 266 -8.24 -19.34 -19.51
C ASN A 266 -6.79 -19.81 -19.44
N THR A 267 -6.53 -20.99 -19.98
CA THR A 267 -5.19 -21.53 -20.15
C THR A 267 -4.91 -21.80 -21.62
N ASP A 268 -3.73 -21.46 -22.08
CA ASP A 268 -3.27 -21.75 -23.43
C ASP A 268 -1.76 -21.99 -23.39
N LYS A 269 -1.33 -23.23 -23.57
CA LYS A 269 0.09 -23.65 -23.68
C LYS A 269 1.02 -23.01 -22.64
N GLY A 270 0.60 -23.04 -21.37
CA GLY A 270 1.39 -22.48 -20.25
C GLY A 270 1.17 -20.98 -19.99
N ARG A 271 0.34 -20.31 -20.76
CA ARG A 271 -0.16 -18.97 -20.49
C ARG A 271 -1.51 -19.05 -19.78
N PHE A 272 -1.71 -18.25 -18.76
CA PHE A 272 -2.95 -18.18 -18.00
C PHE A 272 -3.49 -16.77 -17.98
N SER A 273 -4.80 -16.65 -18.09
CA SER A 273 -5.48 -15.39 -17.75
C SER A 273 -6.61 -15.65 -16.79
N ALA A 274 -6.79 -14.78 -15.82
CA ALA A 274 -7.89 -14.84 -14.87
C ALA A 274 -8.60 -13.48 -14.80
N THR A 275 -9.93 -13.54 -14.96
CA THR A 275 -10.81 -12.38 -14.83
C THR A 275 -11.82 -12.66 -13.73
N ALA A 276 -11.80 -11.87 -12.68
CA ALA A 276 -12.79 -11.94 -11.61
C ALA A 276 -13.69 -10.70 -11.61
N LYS A 277 -14.96 -10.93 -11.41
CA LYS A 277 -15.97 -9.91 -11.18
C LYS A 277 -16.63 -10.13 -9.83
N GLN A 278 -16.83 -9.03 -9.10
CA GLN A 278 -17.43 -9.05 -7.76
C GLN A 278 -16.68 -10.01 -6.79
N ALA A 279 -15.34 -10.00 -6.85
CA ALA A 279 -14.55 -10.65 -5.83
C ALA A 279 -14.74 -9.87 -4.52
N HIS A 280 -15.22 -10.54 -3.48
CA HIS A 280 -15.53 -9.92 -2.21
C HIS A 280 -14.71 -10.56 -1.10
N TYR A 281 -14.04 -9.74 -0.32
CA TYR A 281 -13.36 -10.16 0.89
C TYR A 281 -13.85 -9.36 2.07
N LYS A 282 -14.38 -10.05 3.07
CA LYS A 282 -14.85 -9.44 4.32
C LYS A 282 -14.24 -10.15 5.51
N ASN A 283 -13.79 -9.38 6.49
CA ASN A 283 -13.41 -9.92 7.78
C ASN A 283 -13.94 -9.06 8.92
N ASP A 284 -14.19 -9.68 10.06
CA ASP A 284 -14.57 -9.02 11.28
C ASP A 284 -13.94 -9.69 12.50
N ASN A 285 -13.46 -8.88 13.43
CA ASN A 285 -13.02 -9.39 14.72
C ASN A 285 -14.13 -9.15 15.76
N HIS A 286 -14.32 -10.11 16.65
CA HIS A 286 -15.37 -10.06 17.69
C HIS A 286 -15.04 -9.16 18.88
N LEU A 287 -13.99 -8.35 18.81
CA LEU A 287 -13.75 -7.34 19.84
C LEU A 287 -14.80 -6.23 19.73
N PRO A 288 -15.46 -5.88 20.86
CA PRO A 288 -16.37 -4.76 20.87
C PRO A 288 -15.63 -3.49 20.43
N ARG A 289 -16.11 -2.87 19.37
CA ARG A 289 -15.65 -1.53 18.98
C ARG A 289 -16.09 -0.57 20.07
N LYS A 290 -15.14 0.05 20.75
CA LYS A 290 -15.42 1.00 21.86
C LYS A 290 -16.31 2.19 21.46
N ASN A 291 -16.61 2.38 20.19
CA ASN A 291 -17.51 3.41 19.67
C ASN A 291 -18.38 2.81 18.55
N THR A 292 -19.54 2.33 18.93
CA THR A 292 -20.76 2.16 18.11
C THR A 292 -20.55 2.03 16.60
N GLY A 293 -19.97 0.94 16.12
CA GLY A 293 -20.05 0.56 14.71
C GLY A 293 -19.36 1.47 13.68
N LYS A 294 -18.77 2.59 14.08
CA LYS A 294 -18.02 3.48 13.18
C LYS A 294 -16.56 3.05 13.09
N PRO A 295 -16.01 2.85 11.89
CA PRO A 295 -14.60 2.52 11.73
C PRO A 295 -13.73 3.60 12.38
N LYS A 296 -12.66 3.18 13.06
CA LYS A 296 -11.72 4.10 13.69
C LYS A 296 -11.02 4.90 12.60
N ARG A 297 -11.24 6.22 12.55
CA ARG A 297 -10.63 7.10 11.55
C ARG A 297 -9.13 7.25 11.80
N GLY A 298 -8.35 7.29 10.73
CA GLY A 298 -6.90 7.48 10.79
C GLY A 298 -6.12 6.24 11.17
N PHE A 299 -6.72 5.09 11.03
CA PHE A 299 -6.10 3.81 11.26
C PHE A 299 -6.57 2.80 10.21
N PHE A 300 -5.63 2.17 9.53
CA PHE A 300 -5.92 1.04 8.65
C PHE A 300 -6.11 -0.22 9.49
N ASP A 301 -7.36 -0.63 9.65
CA ASP A 301 -7.68 -1.83 10.41
C ASP A 301 -7.90 -3.02 9.46
N ALA A 302 -6.83 -3.76 9.19
CA ALA A 302 -6.85 -4.95 8.35
C ALA A 302 -7.75 -6.09 8.89
N LYS A 303 -8.35 -5.93 10.07
CA LYS A 303 -9.25 -6.92 10.69
C LYS A 303 -10.73 -6.55 10.61
N HIS A 304 -11.00 -5.45 9.96
CA HIS A 304 -12.35 -4.98 9.66
C HIS A 304 -12.35 -4.46 8.22
N LEU A 305 -12.28 -5.38 7.26
CA LEU A 305 -12.32 -5.10 5.84
C LEU A 305 -13.66 -5.55 5.26
N ASP A 306 -14.10 -4.86 4.25
CA ASP A 306 -15.29 -5.20 3.44
C ASP A 306 -15.03 -4.71 2.02
N VAL A 307 -14.22 -5.50 1.28
CA VAL A 307 -13.61 -5.13 0.00
C VAL A 307 -14.30 -5.85 -1.14
N ILE A 308 -14.83 -5.11 -2.09
CA ILE A 308 -15.28 -5.64 -3.37
C ILE A 308 -14.27 -5.23 -4.43
N ALA A 309 -13.84 -6.18 -5.26
CA ALA A 309 -12.83 -5.99 -6.27
C ALA A 309 -13.18 -6.70 -7.58
N ASP A 310 -12.79 -6.08 -8.69
CA ASP A 310 -12.72 -6.72 -10.00
C ASP A 310 -11.26 -6.76 -10.44
N PHE A 311 -10.83 -7.82 -11.13
CA PHE A 311 -9.46 -7.86 -11.65
C PHE A 311 -9.35 -8.69 -12.93
N HIS A 312 -8.35 -8.34 -13.73
CA HIS A 312 -7.89 -9.12 -14.87
C HIS A 312 -6.36 -9.26 -14.81
N VAL A 313 -5.90 -10.47 -14.58
CA VAL A 313 -4.48 -10.82 -14.51
C VAL A 313 -4.13 -11.83 -15.61
N VAL A 314 -2.97 -11.66 -16.22
CA VAL A 314 -2.41 -12.60 -17.19
C VAL A 314 -1.04 -13.05 -16.68
N LEU A 315 -0.84 -14.37 -16.65
CA LEU A 315 0.46 -14.99 -16.44
C LEU A 315 1.03 -15.37 -17.80
N ASP A 316 2.08 -14.68 -18.22
CA ASP A 316 2.69 -14.86 -19.55
C ASP A 316 3.55 -16.11 -19.62
N SER A 317 4.20 -16.47 -18.50
CA SER A 317 4.95 -17.71 -18.36
C SER A 317 4.99 -18.21 -16.92
N ILE A 318 4.94 -19.54 -16.79
CA ILE A 318 5.16 -20.23 -15.52
C ILE A 318 6.26 -21.26 -15.77
N SER A 319 7.37 -21.13 -15.06
CA SER A 319 8.52 -22.01 -15.19
C SER A 319 9.18 -22.27 -13.85
N LYS A 320 10.14 -23.18 -13.80
CA LYS A 320 11.01 -23.39 -12.61
C LYS A 320 11.83 -22.16 -12.27
N ASN A 321 12.04 -21.25 -13.23
CA ASN A 321 12.82 -20.02 -13.06
C ASN A 321 11.96 -18.84 -12.60
N GLY A 322 10.66 -19.03 -12.47
CA GLY A 322 9.72 -18.01 -11.96
C GLY A 322 8.46 -17.86 -12.77
N ILE A 323 7.67 -16.89 -12.37
CA ILE A 323 6.39 -16.52 -12.97
C ILE A 323 6.50 -15.09 -13.49
N THR A 324 6.10 -14.86 -14.73
CA THR A 324 5.96 -13.51 -15.29
C THR A 324 4.52 -13.26 -15.68
N GLY A 325 4.07 -12.04 -15.54
CA GLY A 325 2.70 -11.69 -15.90
C GLY A 325 2.43 -10.21 -15.76
N HIS A 326 1.19 -9.86 -15.98
CA HIS A 326 0.72 -8.49 -15.86
C HIS A 326 -0.71 -8.42 -15.34
N LEU A 327 -0.97 -7.43 -14.54
CA LEU A 327 -2.27 -7.03 -14.05
C LEU A 327 -2.78 -5.93 -14.98
N ASN A 328 -3.74 -6.24 -15.83
CA ASN A 328 -4.29 -5.29 -16.79
C ASN A 328 -5.28 -4.32 -16.16
N GLU A 329 -6.09 -4.86 -15.26
CA GLU A 329 -7.12 -4.12 -14.58
C GLU A 329 -7.27 -4.66 -13.16
N PHE A 330 -7.34 -3.76 -12.22
CA PHE A 330 -7.75 -4.05 -10.85
C PHE A 330 -8.50 -2.84 -10.32
N THR A 331 -9.71 -3.07 -9.85
CA THR A 331 -10.49 -2.11 -9.09
C THR A 331 -10.81 -2.69 -7.73
N ALA A 332 -10.86 -1.86 -6.70
CA ALA A 332 -11.21 -2.31 -5.36
C ALA A 332 -11.86 -1.19 -4.55
N LYS A 333 -12.95 -1.52 -3.87
CA LYS A 333 -13.64 -0.59 -2.99
C LYS A 333 -13.89 -1.24 -1.64
N ASP A 334 -13.43 -0.58 -0.59
CA ASP A 334 -13.68 -0.99 0.79
C ASP A 334 -14.61 0.01 1.49
N SER A 335 -15.76 -0.47 1.92
CA SER A 335 -16.77 0.33 2.61
C SER A 335 -16.29 0.80 3.99
N ILE A 336 -15.40 0.07 4.64
CA ILE A 336 -14.94 0.32 6.01
C ILE A 336 -13.76 1.29 6.04
N THR A 337 -12.68 1.00 5.32
CA THR A 337 -11.46 1.81 5.35
C THR A 337 -11.52 3.03 4.43
N GLY A 338 -12.38 2.98 3.41
CA GLY A 338 -12.51 4.04 2.41
C GLY A 338 -11.49 3.93 1.26
N ILE A 339 -10.87 2.77 1.09
CA ILE A 339 -10.14 2.43 -0.12
C ILE A 339 -11.12 2.49 -1.31
N ASP A 340 -10.69 3.09 -2.40
CA ASP A 340 -11.45 3.21 -3.65
C ASP A 340 -10.45 3.27 -4.80
N VAL A 341 -9.82 2.12 -5.04
CA VAL A 341 -8.88 1.93 -6.16
C VAL A 341 -9.70 1.80 -7.43
N ARG A 342 -9.60 2.78 -8.30
CA ARG A 342 -10.32 2.82 -9.58
C ARG A 342 -9.53 2.18 -10.71
N LYS A 343 -8.21 2.15 -10.55
CA LYS A 343 -7.30 1.52 -11.51
C LYS A 343 -6.00 1.14 -10.82
N LEU A 344 -5.59 -0.10 -11.01
CA LEU A 344 -4.24 -0.56 -10.74
C LEU A 344 -3.81 -1.43 -11.90
N GLN A 345 -2.68 -1.09 -12.49
CA GLN A 345 -2.02 -1.86 -13.55
C GLN A 345 -0.56 -2.05 -13.15
N ALA A 346 0.00 -3.20 -13.48
CA ALA A 346 1.42 -3.48 -13.27
C ALA A 346 1.86 -4.70 -14.08
N LYS A 347 3.11 -4.73 -14.50
CA LYS A 347 3.80 -5.96 -14.91
C LYS A 347 4.56 -6.51 -13.70
N PHE A 348 4.65 -7.82 -13.59
CA PHE A 348 5.35 -8.46 -12.48
C PHE A 348 6.19 -9.65 -12.92
N LYS A 349 7.26 -9.88 -12.17
CA LYS A 349 8.11 -11.08 -12.27
C LYS A 349 8.37 -11.61 -10.85
N TYR A 350 7.94 -12.82 -10.58
CA TYR A 350 8.14 -13.49 -9.31
C TYR A 350 9.23 -14.56 -9.43
N VAL A 351 10.27 -14.46 -8.65
CA VAL A 351 11.39 -15.43 -8.60
C VAL A 351 11.87 -15.57 -7.15
N LYS A 352 11.89 -16.76 -6.61
CA LYS A 352 12.47 -17.06 -5.28
C LYS A 352 12.12 -16.03 -4.20
N ASP A 353 10.84 -15.85 -3.92
CA ASP A 353 10.31 -14.91 -2.92
C ASP A 353 10.54 -13.41 -3.21
N LYS A 354 10.98 -13.09 -4.42
CA LYS A 354 11.09 -11.71 -4.89
C LYS A 354 10.07 -11.45 -5.99
N ILE A 355 9.35 -10.34 -5.88
CA ILE A 355 8.45 -9.83 -6.90
C ILE A 355 9.04 -8.52 -7.42
N ASP A 356 9.46 -8.50 -8.66
CA ASP A 356 9.82 -7.29 -9.37
C ASP A 356 8.60 -6.79 -10.13
N LEU A 357 8.33 -5.51 -10.02
CA LEU A 357 7.18 -4.81 -10.63
C LEU A 357 7.67 -3.73 -11.58
N SER A 358 6.95 -3.49 -12.67
CA SER A 358 7.20 -2.39 -13.60
C SER A 358 5.89 -1.83 -14.16
N ASP A 359 5.97 -0.64 -14.75
CA ASP A 359 4.86 0.04 -15.41
C ASP A 359 3.61 0.13 -14.51
N ILE A 360 3.81 0.53 -13.25
CA ILE A 360 2.76 0.53 -12.26
C ILE A 360 1.97 1.83 -12.36
N ILE A 361 0.66 1.71 -12.54
CA ILE A 361 -0.30 2.83 -12.51
C ILE A 361 -1.28 2.57 -11.39
N VAL A 362 -1.40 3.52 -10.47
CA VAL A 362 -2.34 3.46 -9.35
C VAL A 362 -3.26 4.66 -9.38
N GLN A 363 -4.55 4.42 -9.40
CA GLN A 363 -5.57 5.47 -9.23
C GLN A 363 -6.42 5.16 -7.99
N GLN A 364 -6.23 5.96 -6.94
CA GLN A 364 -7.02 5.92 -5.71
C GLN A 364 -7.91 7.14 -5.66
N LYS A 365 -9.21 6.98 -5.90
CA LYS A 365 -10.15 8.11 -6.05
C LYS A 365 -9.68 9.11 -7.10
N SER A 366 -9.28 10.31 -6.66
CA SER A 366 -8.78 11.39 -7.53
C SER A 366 -7.25 11.35 -7.69
N THR A 367 -6.54 10.64 -6.81
CA THR A 367 -5.07 10.51 -6.83
C THR A 367 -4.64 9.55 -7.92
N VAL A 368 -3.73 9.98 -8.79
CA VAL A 368 -3.16 9.16 -9.88
C VAL A 368 -1.64 9.16 -9.75
N LEU A 369 -1.06 7.97 -9.61
CA LEU A 369 0.38 7.77 -9.46
C LEU A 369 0.89 6.80 -10.53
N ASN A 370 2.04 7.15 -11.11
CA ASN A 370 2.83 6.30 -11.98
C ASN A 370 4.12 5.93 -11.24
N ILE A 371 4.44 4.65 -11.19
CA ILE A 371 5.62 4.13 -10.50
C ILE A 371 6.43 3.34 -11.54
N THR A 372 7.65 3.78 -11.80
CA THR A 372 8.47 3.21 -12.88
C THR A 372 8.82 1.75 -12.62
N SER A 373 9.11 1.40 -11.38
CA SER A 373 9.45 0.05 -10.96
C SER A 373 9.16 -0.18 -9.48
N GLY A 374 9.07 -1.42 -9.07
CA GLY A 374 8.93 -1.82 -7.68
C GLY A 374 9.61 -3.16 -7.45
N ALA A 375 10.06 -3.40 -6.23
CA ALA A 375 10.53 -4.70 -5.78
C ALA A 375 9.94 -5.02 -4.42
N ILE A 376 9.40 -6.21 -4.27
CA ILE A 376 8.88 -6.75 -3.01
C ILE A 376 9.67 -8.01 -2.71
N VAL A 377 10.22 -8.10 -1.51
CA VAL A 377 10.92 -9.29 -1.01
C VAL A 377 10.08 -9.89 0.11
N LEU A 378 9.63 -11.11 -0.10
CA LEU A 378 8.82 -11.84 0.87
C LEU A 378 9.68 -12.36 2.02
N PRO A 379 9.11 -12.47 3.25
CA PRO A 379 9.87 -12.95 4.39
C PRO A 379 10.17 -14.44 4.26
N SER A 380 11.36 -14.86 4.67
CA SER A 380 11.77 -16.26 4.74
C SER A 380 12.34 -16.58 6.12
N LYS A 381 11.67 -17.46 6.86
CA LYS A 381 12.15 -17.92 8.18
C LYS A 381 13.43 -18.74 8.08
N LYS A 382 13.61 -19.50 6.97
CA LYS A 382 14.79 -20.32 6.74
C LYS A 382 16.06 -19.49 6.51
N GLU A 383 15.91 -18.31 5.89
CA GLU A 383 17.00 -17.41 5.54
C GLU A 383 17.12 -16.20 6.48
N GLY A 384 16.28 -16.12 7.53
CA GLY A 384 16.24 -14.97 8.44
C GLY A 384 15.84 -13.66 7.77
N ARG A 385 15.23 -13.72 6.59
CA ARG A 385 14.90 -12.56 5.76
C ARG A 385 13.57 -11.97 6.16
N GLU A 386 13.55 -10.66 6.38
CA GLU A 386 12.34 -9.90 6.65
C GLU A 386 11.66 -9.40 5.37
N PHE A 387 10.37 -9.08 5.47
CA PHE A 387 9.63 -8.41 4.42
C PHE A 387 10.22 -7.02 4.14
N SER A 388 10.49 -6.74 2.88
CA SER A 388 10.92 -5.42 2.44
C SER A 388 10.38 -5.07 1.05
N TYR A 389 10.31 -3.78 0.77
CA TYR A 389 9.91 -3.28 -0.54
C TYR A 389 10.68 -2.01 -0.91
N SER A 390 10.78 -1.76 -2.19
CA SER A 390 11.37 -0.55 -2.74
C SER A 390 10.67 -0.16 -4.03
N THR A 391 10.69 1.14 -4.35
CA THR A 391 10.16 1.65 -5.61
C THR A 391 11.22 2.38 -6.39
N GLY A 392 11.09 2.39 -7.71
CA GLY A 392 11.68 3.40 -8.55
C GLY A 392 10.99 4.75 -8.33
N VAL A 393 11.05 5.61 -9.34
CA VAL A 393 10.44 6.93 -9.22
C VAL A 393 8.91 6.82 -9.25
N ILE A 394 8.28 7.37 -8.23
CA ILE A 394 6.83 7.59 -8.13
C ILE A 394 6.56 9.00 -8.60
N THR A 395 5.70 9.18 -9.59
CA THR A 395 5.25 10.49 -10.08
C THR A 395 3.74 10.54 -10.20
N GLY A 396 3.16 11.71 -10.11
CA GLY A 396 1.73 11.88 -10.35
C GLY A 396 1.11 13.02 -9.56
N THR A 397 -0.23 13.04 -9.55
CA THR A 397 -1.01 14.02 -8.80
C THR A 397 -1.72 13.34 -7.65
N ALA A 398 -1.46 13.81 -6.44
CA ALA A 398 -2.06 13.31 -5.21
C ALA A 398 -3.03 14.31 -4.61
N TYR A 399 -4.15 13.80 -4.12
CA TYR A 399 -5.12 14.51 -3.29
C TYR A 399 -5.06 13.94 -1.88
N LEU A 400 -4.47 14.67 -0.93
CA LEU A 400 -4.24 14.16 0.42
C LEU A 400 -5.53 13.75 1.16
N LYS A 401 -6.67 14.36 0.81
CA LYS A 401 -8.00 13.94 1.32
C LYS A 401 -8.32 12.47 1.01
N ASP A 402 -7.78 11.91 -0.08
CA ASP A 402 -8.09 10.55 -0.53
C ASP A 402 -7.54 9.48 0.43
N ILE A 403 -6.47 9.80 1.15
CA ILE A 403 -5.86 8.94 2.17
C ILE A 403 -6.28 9.31 3.60
N SER A 404 -7.04 10.39 3.77
CA SER A 404 -7.35 10.96 5.08
C SER A 404 -8.10 9.99 6.00
N ARG A 405 -9.05 9.23 5.47
CA ARG A 405 -9.85 8.29 6.26
C ARG A 405 -9.01 7.14 6.80
N MET A 406 -8.05 6.66 5.99
CA MET A 406 -7.22 5.51 6.33
C MET A 406 -6.07 5.86 7.29
N PHE A 407 -5.38 6.98 7.05
CA PHE A 407 -4.09 7.23 7.70
C PHE A 407 -4.03 8.54 8.45
N ALA A 408 -4.67 9.61 7.96
CA ALA A 408 -4.48 10.95 8.48
C ALA A 408 -5.77 11.78 8.45
N PRO A 409 -6.66 11.64 9.44
CA PRO A 409 -7.95 12.34 9.47
C PRO A 409 -7.84 13.86 9.38
N VAL A 410 -6.72 14.43 9.79
CA VAL A 410 -6.41 15.86 9.69
C VAL A 410 -6.42 16.36 8.23
N LEU A 411 -6.13 15.47 7.28
CA LEU A 411 -6.09 15.78 5.84
C LEU A 411 -7.47 15.78 5.16
N LYS A 412 -8.57 15.53 5.88
CA LYS A 412 -9.91 15.40 5.31
C LYS A 412 -10.37 16.60 4.46
N ASN A 413 -9.91 17.79 4.82
CA ASN A 413 -10.24 19.05 4.16
C ASN A 413 -9.18 19.49 3.14
N PHE A 414 -8.09 18.73 3.00
CA PHE A 414 -7.00 19.08 2.09
C PHE A 414 -7.35 18.65 0.65
N THR A 415 -7.92 19.57 -0.09
CA THR A 415 -8.44 19.35 -1.45
C THR A 415 -7.49 19.81 -2.55
N MET A 416 -6.42 20.53 -2.21
CA MET A 416 -5.46 21.03 -3.19
C MET A 416 -4.72 19.87 -3.87
N PRO A 417 -4.72 19.80 -5.22
CA PRO A 417 -3.93 18.82 -5.94
C PRO A 417 -2.43 19.11 -5.79
N LEU A 418 -1.66 18.05 -5.53
CA LEU A 418 -0.21 18.12 -5.40
C LEU A 418 0.45 17.19 -6.40
N ASN A 419 1.26 17.75 -7.27
CA ASN A 419 2.17 16.97 -8.10
C ASN A 419 3.33 16.51 -7.24
N LEU A 420 3.65 15.22 -7.31
CA LEU A 420 4.72 14.63 -6.51
C LEU A 420 5.69 13.81 -7.37
N SER A 421 6.94 13.76 -6.91
CA SER A 421 7.97 12.86 -7.40
C SER A 421 8.80 12.40 -6.20
N LEU A 422 8.95 11.10 -6.01
CA LEU A 422 9.73 10.52 -4.91
C LEU A 422 10.15 9.08 -5.19
N THR A 423 11.06 8.55 -4.40
CA THR A 423 11.33 7.12 -4.28
C THR A 423 11.09 6.65 -2.86
N MET A 424 10.69 5.40 -2.70
CA MET A 424 10.30 4.83 -1.42
C MET A 424 10.98 3.49 -1.17
N LYS A 425 11.42 3.25 0.07
CA LYS A 425 11.86 1.94 0.57
C LYS A 425 11.20 1.69 1.92
N GLY A 426 10.89 0.44 2.20
CA GLY A 426 10.31 0.10 3.49
C GLY A 426 10.46 -1.35 3.87
N THR A 427 10.16 -1.59 5.12
CA THR A 427 9.99 -2.91 5.73
C THR A 427 8.62 -2.97 6.41
N ASN A 428 8.34 -4.03 7.13
CA ASN A 428 7.14 -4.08 7.97
C ASN A 428 7.19 -3.15 9.19
N ASN A 429 8.36 -2.50 9.47
CA ASN A 429 8.56 -1.63 10.63
C ASN A 429 9.11 -0.24 10.29
N SER A 430 9.48 0.00 9.03
CA SER A 430 10.06 1.28 8.61
C SER A 430 9.64 1.67 7.20
N LEU A 431 9.66 2.97 6.94
CA LEU A 431 9.37 3.56 5.64
C LEU A 431 10.32 4.75 5.43
N SER A 432 11.02 4.77 4.32
CA SER A 432 11.96 5.83 3.95
C SER A 432 11.56 6.42 2.60
N PHE A 433 11.55 7.74 2.54
CA PHE A 433 11.28 8.53 1.34
C PHE A 433 12.54 9.29 0.94
N ARG A 434 12.90 9.23 -0.34
CA ARG A 434 14.04 9.95 -0.91
C ARG A 434 13.61 10.77 -2.12
N ASN A 435 14.36 11.83 -2.39
CA ASN A 435 14.11 12.70 -3.54
C ASN A 435 12.67 13.20 -3.61
N VAL A 436 12.07 13.46 -2.44
CA VAL A 436 10.70 13.96 -2.36
C VAL A 436 10.64 15.35 -2.96
N LYS A 437 9.89 15.50 -4.02
CA LYS A 437 9.53 16.77 -4.64
C LYS A 437 8.01 16.85 -4.71
N VAL A 438 7.45 17.90 -4.15
CA VAL A 438 6.01 18.17 -4.15
C VAL A 438 5.78 19.58 -4.63
N SER A 439 4.79 19.77 -5.48
CA SER A 439 4.39 21.10 -5.92
C SER A 439 2.87 21.20 -6.11
N SER A 440 2.31 22.39 -5.88
CA SER A 440 0.96 22.68 -6.35
C SER A 440 0.93 22.73 -7.88
N THR A 441 -0.24 22.56 -8.48
CA THR A 441 -0.40 22.58 -9.95
C THR A 441 0.06 23.90 -10.57
N ASP A 442 -0.17 25.02 -9.86
CA ASP A 442 0.26 26.37 -10.27
C ASP A 442 1.71 26.68 -9.87
N LYS A 443 2.44 25.71 -9.33
CA LYS A 443 3.84 25.82 -8.84
C LYS A 443 4.07 26.91 -7.78
N LYS A 444 3.01 27.45 -7.17
CA LYS A 444 3.12 28.43 -6.10
C LYS A 444 3.57 27.82 -4.77
N LEU A 445 3.37 26.52 -4.59
CA LEU A 445 3.97 25.70 -3.54
C LEU A 445 4.97 24.75 -4.16
N GLN A 446 6.20 24.71 -3.64
CA GLN A 446 7.20 23.71 -3.99
C GLN A 446 7.89 23.23 -2.72
N LEU A 447 8.14 21.94 -2.62
CA LEU A 447 8.78 21.29 -1.48
C LEU A 447 9.76 20.25 -1.98
N ALA A 448 10.97 20.27 -1.44
CA ALA A 448 11.97 19.23 -1.60
C ALA A 448 12.39 18.73 -0.21
N ALA A 449 12.31 17.42 0.00
CA ALA A 449 12.58 16.80 1.30
C ALA A 449 13.12 15.39 1.18
N THR A 450 13.67 14.89 2.26
CA THR A 450 13.98 13.47 2.50
C THR A 450 13.53 13.12 3.91
N GLY A 451 13.15 11.87 4.13
CA GLY A 451 12.70 11.49 5.46
C GLY A 451 12.20 10.07 5.54
N GLY A 452 11.52 9.78 6.63
CA GLY A 452 10.97 8.45 6.84
C GLY A 452 10.21 8.31 8.15
N ILE A 453 9.79 7.09 8.35
CA ILE A 453 9.05 6.66 9.54
C ILE A 453 9.73 5.40 10.05
N THR A 454 10.06 5.35 11.32
CA THR A 454 10.59 4.16 11.99
C THR A 454 9.63 3.68 13.07
N ASP A 455 9.78 2.44 13.47
CA ASP A 455 8.99 1.80 14.54
C ASP A 455 7.47 1.84 14.33
N LEU A 456 7.02 1.61 13.08
CA LEU A 456 5.61 1.57 12.69
C LEU A 456 4.74 0.62 13.54
N LYS A 457 5.34 -0.42 14.11
CA LYS A 457 4.64 -1.40 14.95
C LYS A 457 4.43 -0.97 16.39
N ASP A 458 5.20 0.00 16.86
CA ASP A 458 5.15 0.50 18.24
C ASP A 458 4.84 2.00 18.25
N LYS A 459 3.59 2.34 18.57
CA LYS A 459 3.13 3.73 18.62
C LYS A 459 3.90 4.61 19.62
N TYR A 460 4.53 4.00 20.65
CA TYR A 460 5.30 4.75 21.64
C TYR A 460 6.73 5.05 21.18
N LYS A 461 7.23 4.26 20.20
CA LYS A 461 8.55 4.42 19.60
C LYS A 461 8.46 5.03 18.19
N LEU A 462 7.23 5.11 17.63
CA LEU A 462 7.01 5.68 16.29
C LEU A 462 7.70 7.02 16.19
N HIS A 463 8.57 7.15 15.19
CA HIS A 463 9.27 8.37 14.87
C HIS A 463 9.12 8.68 13.38
N VAL A 464 8.53 9.81 13.08
CA VAL A 464 8.47 10.40 11.74
C VAL A 464 9.46 11.54 11.68
N ARG A 465 10.41 11.50 10.77
CA ARG A 465 11.38 12.58 10.54
C ARG A 465 11.45 12.94 9.07
N PHE A 466 11.41 14.24 8.81
CA PHE A 466 11.68 14.78 7.48
C PHE A 466 12.63 15.95 7.57
N ASP A 467 13.65 15.92 6.72
CA ASP A 467 14.58 17.01 6.49
C ASP A 467 14.17 17.73 5.20
N VAL A 468 13.75 18.97 5.33
CA VAL A 468 13.27 19.83 4.23
C VAL A 468 14.45 20.62 3.70
N SER A 469 14.95 20.25 2.53
CA SER A 469 16.05 20.95 1.90
C SER A 469 15.62 22.29 1.28
N ASN A 470 14.38 22.37 0.84
CA ASN A 470 13.78 23.61 0.32
C ASN A 470 12.26 23.49 0.32
N MET A 471 11.59 24.52 0.83
CA MET A 471 10.15 24.71 0.64
C MET A 471 9.91 26.16 0.26
N THR A 472 9.21 26.40 -0.83
CA THR A 472 8.79 27.73 -1.26
C THR A 472 7.28 27.79 -1.32
N ALA A 473 6.70 28.82 -0.72
CA ALA A 473 5.29 29.12 -0.79
C ALA A 473 5.10 30.60 -1.18
N LYS A 474 4.44 30.83 -2.30
CA LYS A 474 4.09 32.19 -2.71
C LYS A 474 3.02 32.76 -1.79
N THR A 475 2.97 34.08 -1.69
CA THR A 475 1.99 34.82 -0.90
C THR A 475 0.58 34.29 -1.09
N GLY A 476 -0.14 34.04 -0.02
CA GLY A 476 -1.51 33.49 0.00
C GLY A 476 -1.60 31.97 -0.04
N ILE A 477 -0.52 31.24 -0.31
CA ILE A 477 -0.52 29.76 -0.31
C ILE A 477 -0.46 29.22 1.11
N ALA A 478 0.35 29.82 1.98
CA ALA A 478 0.45 29.40 3.38
C ALA A 478 -0.92 29.49 4.08
N GLU A 479 -1.66 30.58 3.84
CA GLU A 479 -3.01 30.78 4.36
C GLU A 479 -4.00 29.72 3.83
N LYS A 480 -3.91 29.40 2.53
CA LYS A 480 -4.74 28.33 1.93
C LYS A 480 -4.46 26.98 2.58
N ILE A 481 -3.19 26.65 2.84
CA ILE A 481 -2.80 25.41 3.49
C ILE A 481 -3.33 25.38 4.93
N ILE A 482 -3.06 26.42 5.71
CA ILE A 482 -3.48 26.50 7.11
C ILE A 482 -5.01 26.42 7.22
N ASN A 483 -5.74 27.09 6.33
CA ASN A 483 -7.21 27.05 6.31
C ASN A 483 -7.79 25.64 6.05
N GLN A 484 -7.02 24.76 5.41
CA GLN A 484 -7.45 23.36 5.18
C GLN A 484 -7.23 22.46 6.42
N PHE A 485 -6.33 22.84 7.31
CA PHE A 485 -6.04 22.09 8.54
C PHE A 485 -6.76 22.65 9.77
N ALA A 486 -6.88 23.97 9.87
CA ALA A 486 -7.37 24.65 11.05
C ALA A 486 -8.85 25.04 10.94
N THR A 487 -9.58 24.86 12.04
CA THR A 487 -10.97 25.35 12.18
C THR A 487 -11.02 26.83 12.61
N LYS A 488 -9.91 27.39 13.13
CA LYS A 488 -9.80 28.78 13.56
C LYS A 488 -8.76 29.51 12.73
N LYS A 489 -9.12 30.68 12.23
CA LYS A 489 -8.22 31.60 11.52
C LYS A 489 -7.35 32.34 12.52
N LEU A 490 -6.18 31.82 12.82
CA LEU A 490 -5.21 32.44 13.70
C LEU A 490 -4.19 33.22 12.86
N MET A 491 -3.98 34.48 13.18
CA MET A 491 -2.91 35.32 12.64
C MET A 491 -2.78 35.35 11.10
N MET A 492 -3.89 35.28 10.37
CA MET A 492 -3.88 35.18 8.89
C MET A 492 -3.32 36.44 8.23
N ASN A 493 -3.59 37.64 8.80
CA ASN A 493 -3.06 38.89 8.30
C ASN A 493 -1.54 38.99 8.49
N GLN A 494 -1.04 38.52 9.65
CA GLN A 494 0.38 38.45 9.94
C GLN A 494 1.10 37.46 8.98
N LEU A 495 0.49 36.32 8.75
CA LEU A 495 1.01 35.32 7.80
C LEU A 495 1.05 35.88 6.38
N HIS A 496 0.02 36.60 5.96
CA HIS A 496 -0.02 37.28 4.66
C HIS A 496 1.08 38.34 4.53
N SER A 497 1.34 39.10 5.61
CA SER A 497 2.37 40.14 5.65
C SER A 497 3.81 39.60 5.58
N LEU A 498 4.01 38.28 5.81
CA LEU A 498 5.30 37.65 5.58
C LEU A 498 5.64 37.54 4.08
N GLY A 499 4.64 37.65 3.19
CA GLY A 499 4.84 37.52 1.75
C GLY A 499 5.25 36.13 1.29
N ASP A 500 6.16 36.06 0.34
CA ASP A 500 6.73 34.78 -0.13
C ASP A 500 7.59 34.17 0.98
N ILE A 501 7.38 32.87 1.19
CA ILE A 501 8.03 32.08 2.24
C ILE A 501 8.98 31.07 1.62
N ASN A 502 10.24 31.05 2.08
CA ASN A 502 11.19 29.96 1.84
C ASN A 502 11.59 29.36 3.18
N TYR A 503 11.43 28.04 3.29
CA TYR A 503 11.76 27.30 4.51
C TYR A 503 12.79 26.21 4.21
N THR A 504 13.78 26.09 5.08
CA THR A 504 14.73 24.98 5.16
C THR A 504 14.83 24.52 6.62
N GLY A 505 14.79 23.22 6.86
CA GLY A 505 14.81 22.72 8.23
C GLY A 505 14.37 21.28 8.35
N SER A 506 13.90 20.91 9.53
CA SER A 506 13.41 19.56 9.79
C SER A 506 12.17 19.58 10.69
N PHE A 507 11.39 18.50 10.59
CA PHE A 507 10.38 18.23 11.59
C PHE A 507 10.45 16.76 12.04
N ASP A 508 10.21 16.55 13.32
CA ASP A 508 10.15 15.27 13.98
C ASP A 508 8.78 15.10 14.63
N VAL A 509 8.11 13.98 14.37
CA VAL A 509 6.88 13.58 15.07
C VAL A 509 7.16 12.32 15.86
N LEU A 510 7.12 12.45 17.16
CA LEU A 510 7.27 11.40 18.15
C LEU A 510 5.91 11.11 18.81
N TYR A 511 5.85 10.12 19.67
CA TYR A 511 4.63 9.90 20.43
C TYR A 511 4.22 11.12 21.24
N LYS A 512 3.14 11.80 20.82
CA LYS A 512 2.58 13.01 21.43
C LYS A 512 3.59 14.17 21.59
N LYS A 513 4.57 14.24 20.71
CA LYS A 513 5.53 15.33 20.67
C LYS A 513 5.93 15.62 19.23
N GLU A 514 5.71 16.84 18.78
CA GLU A 514 6.15 17.34 17.48
C GLU A 514 7.22 18.41 17.67
N ILE A 515 8.29 18.31 16.91
CA ILE A 515 9.41 19.26 16.95
C ILE A 515 9.62 19.82 15.54
N PHE A 516 9.64 21.14 15.45
CA PHE A 516 9.89 21.88 14.21
C PHE A 516 11.08 22.78 14.39
N ARG A 517 12.02 22.76 13.46
CA ARG A 517 13.21 23.60 13.50
C ARG A 517 13.66 23.99 12.10
N GLY A 518 14.19 25.20 11.96
CA GLY A 518 14.72 25.62 10.68
C GLY A 518 14.85 27.14 10.52
N LEU A 519 15.16 27.47 9.28
CA LEU A 519 15.27 28.83 8.80
C LEU A 519 14.09 29.16 7.88
N LEU A 520 13.34 30.18 8.25
CA LEU A 520 12.27 30.75 7.44
C LEU A 520 12.77 32.06 6.85
N LYS A 521 12.85 32.15 5.52
CA LYS A 521 13.14 33.39 4.79
C LYS A 521 11.83 33.92 4.23
N THR A 522 11.56 35.20 4.51
CA THR A 522 10.31 35.87 4.13
C THR A 522 10.59 37.25 3.56
N ALA A 523 9.60 37.88 2.95
CA ALA A 523 9.70 39.26 2.53
C ALA A 523 9.87 40.25 3.72
N ALA A 524 9.45 39.85 4.93
CA ALA A 524 9.63 40.62 6.15
C ALA A 524 10.97 40.37 6.85
N GLY A 525 11.78 39.39 6.42
CA GLY A 525 13.08 39.05 7.00
C GLY A 525 13.25 37.56 7.26
N ASN A 526 14.40 37.21 7.82
CA ASN A 526 14.75 35.80 8.12
C ASN A 526 14.48 35.46 9.58
N LEU A 527 13.94 34.31 9.83
CA LEU A 527 13.60 33.80 11.14
C LEU A 527 14.20 32.41 11.34
N ASN A 528 15.10 32.25 12.30
CA ASN A 528 15.50 30.94 12.79
C ASN A 528 14.56 30.55 13.93
N PHE A 529 14.10 29.33 13.95
CA PHE A 529 13.22 28.87 15.00
C PHE A 529 13.42 27.37 15.31
N GLU A 530 13.15 27.05 16.56
CA GLU A 530 12.91 25.68 17.01
C GLU A 530 11.77 25.73 18.02
N PHE A 531 10.74 24.94 17.80
CA PHE A 531 9.67 24.77 18.78
C PHE A 531 9.21 23.33 18.87
N ALA A 532 8.80 22.94 20.06
CA ALA A 532 8.26 21.64 20.37
C ALA A 532 6.84 21.77 20.92
N LEU A 533 5.91 21.09 20.30
CA LEU A 533 4.57 20.85 20.81
C LEU A 533 4.60 19.56 21.62
N ASP A 534 4.42 19.65 22.94
CA ASP A 534 4.37 18.51 23.85
C ASP A 534 2.92 18.27 24.32
N GLU A 535 2.23 17.37 23.63
CA GLU A 535 0.84 17.03 23.97
C GLU A 535 0.73 16.26 25.29
N LEU A 536 1.82 15.60 25.76
CA LEU A 536 1.83 14.84 27.01
C LEU A 536 1.82 15.79 28.20
N ASN A 537 2.75 16.76 28.18
CA ASN A 537 2.92 17.74 29.24
C ASN A 537 2.06 19.00 29.03
N LYS A 538 1.37 19.07 27.88
CA LYS A 538 0.42 20.14 27.54
C LYS A 538 1.03 21.54 27.42
N TYR A 539 2.19 21.62 26.81
CA TYR A 539 2.79 22.93 26.47
C TYR A 539 3.47 22.95 25.11
N VAL A 540 3.65 24.14 24.60
CA VAL A 540 4.53 24.45 23.48
C VAL A 540 5.68 25.26 24.03
N ASN A 541 6.90 24.85 23.77
CA ASN A 541 8.09 25.61 24.06
C ASN A 541 8.95 25.79 22.84
N GLY A 542 9.69 26.87 22.79
CA GLY A 542 10.58 27.11 21.67
C GLY A 542 11.41 28.35 21.81
N ASN A 543 12.27 28.49 20.83
CA ASN A 543 13.06 29.68 20.64
C ASN A 543 12.90 30.21 19.21
N VAL A 544 13.08 31.50 19.07
CA VAL A 544 13.04 32.18 17.78
C VAL A 544 14.09 33.26 17.76
N SER A 545 14.79 33.43 16.64
CA SER A 545 15.75 34.50 16.47
C SER A 545 15.71 35.08 15.05
N SER A 546 15.91 36.36 14.95
CA SER A 546 15.91 37.05 13.67
C SER A 546 16.93 38.18 13.65
N LYS A 547 17.51 38.39 12.48
CA LYS A 547 18.29 39.59 12.18
C LYS A 547 17.52 40.45 11.19
N LYS A 548 17.18 41.68 11.58
CA LYS A 548 16.50 42.69 10.74
C LYS A 548 15.10 42.24 10.23
N ILE A 549 14.31 41.60 11.08
CA ILE A 549 12.92 41.35 10.72
C ILE A 549 12.11 42.64 10.74
N GLU A 550 11.35 42.91 9.71
CA GLU A 550 10.40 44.01 9.57
C GLU A 550 9.12 43.74 10.40
N LEU A 551 9.28 43.65 11.73
CA LEU A 551 8.19 43.26 12.62
C LEU A 551 6.99 44.22 12.51
N GLY A 552 7.26 45.51 12.25
CA GLY A 552 6.23 46.52 12.03
C GLY A 552 5.30 46.17 10.87
N LYS A 553 5.82 45.64 9.76
CA LYS A 553 5.03 45.19 8.64
C LYS A 553 4.18 43.99 9.02
N VAL A 554 4.76 43.00 9.75
CA VAL A 554 4.06 41.82 10.19
C VAL A 554 2.94 42.10 11.16
N MET A 555 3.16 43.00 12.11
CA MET A 555 2.21 43.36 13.15
C MET A 555 1.31 44.55 12.79
N ASN A 556 1.50 45.13 11.61
CA ASN A 556 0.83 46.36 11.16
C ASN A 556 1.02 47.57 12.12
N ILE A 557 2.27 47.73 12.59
CA ILE A 557 2.71 48.87 13.44
C ILE A 557 3.63 49.73 12.60
N LYS A 558 3.14 50.83 12.08
CA LYS A 558 3.86 51.71 11.14
C LYS A 558 5.13 52.34 11.75
N GLU A 559 5.12 52.55 13.05
CA GLU A 559 6.20 53.15 13.81
C GLU A 559 7.39 52.23 14.06
N MET A 560 7.18 50.92 13.90
CA MET A 560 8.19 49.90 14.18
C MET A 560 8.91 49.50 12.89
N GLY A 561 10.20 49.69 12.87
CA GLY A 561 11.10 49.28 11.79
C GLY A 561 11.75 47.91 12.03
N PRO A 562 12.89 47.67 11.35
CA PRO A 562 13.58 46.38 11.48
C PRO A 562 14.04 46.08 12.91
N MET A 563 13.97 44.80 13.29
CA MET A 563 14.36 44.32 14.61
C MET A 563 15.35 43.16 14.51
N ASP A 564 16.41 43.20 15.33
CA ASP A 564 17.34 42.11 15.60
C ASP A 564 17.06 41.59 17.02
N ALA A 565 16.50 40.39 17.10
CA ALA A 565 16.07 39.83 18.39
C ALA A 565 16.12 38.31 18.42
N SER A 566 16.17 37.78 19.64
CA SER A 566 15.89 36.38 19.96
C SER A 566 14.89 36.33 21.11
N ALA A 567 14.11 35.27 21.13
CA ALA A 567 13.14 35.02 22.19
C ALA A 567 12.98 33.53 22.48
N ASP A 568 12.80 33.22 23.76
CA ASP A 568 12.40 31.92 24.27
C ASP A 568 10.98 32.03 24.82
N PHE A 569 10.17 31.01 24.58
CA PHE A 569 8.79 31.00 25.06
C PHE A 569 8.33 29.62 25.51
N THR A 570 7.39 29.60 26.46
CA THR A 570 6.64 28.40 26.84
C THR A 570 5.17 28.80 27.00
N VAL A 571 4.29 28.08 26.34
CA VAL A 571 2.85 28.31 26.32
C VAL A 571 2.11 27.03 26.75
N ASP A 572 1.26 27.15 27.75
CA ASP A 572 0.37 26.07 28.21
C ASP A 572 -0.77 25.87 27.23
N ILE A 573 -0.87 24.68 26.64
CA ILE A 573 -1.94 24.24 25.73
C ILE A 573 -2.94 23.29 26.40
N SER A 574 -2.93 23.18 27.71
CA SER A 574 -3.92 22.38 28.44
C SER A 574 -5.33 22.83 28.06
N LYS A 575 -6.25 21.86 27.99
CA LYS A 575 -7.64 22.14 27.58
C LYS A 575 -8.22 23.28 28.40
N PRO A 576 -9.03 24.14 27.76
CA PRO A 576 -9.57 25.29 28.40
C PRO A 576 -10.23 24.89 29.72
N ARG A 577 -9.74 25.55 30.76
CA ARG A 577 -10.31 25.57 32.10
C ARG A 577 -11.82 25.62 32.01
N THR A 578 -12.50 25.01 32.94
CA THR A 578 -13.97 24.93 32.96
C THR A 578 -14.61 26.28 32.60
N ALA A 579 -15.80 26.25 32.00
CA ALA A 579 -16.52 27.47 31.62
C ALA A 579 -16.63 28.47 32.80
N LYS A 580 -16.64 27.97 34.05
CA LYS A 580 -16.64 28.76 35.27
C LYS A 580 -15.32 29.52 35.49
N MET A 581 -14.17 28.93 35.17
CA MET A 581 -12.86 29.57 35.24
C MET A 581 -12.66 30.62 34.13
N ARG A 582 -13.17 30.36 32.92
CA ARG A 582 -13.19 31.35 31.84
C ARG A 582 -14.03 32.57 32.17
N LYS A 583 -15.17 32.36 32.85
CA LYS A 583 -16.05 33.47 33.24
C LYS A 583 -15.47 34.29 34.39
N ALA A 584 -14.77 33.66 35.32
CA ALA A 584 -14.19 34.33 36.49
C ALA A 584 -12.88 35.11 36.20
N LYS A 585 -12.12 34.73 35.16
CA LYS A 585 -10.81 35.33 34.84
C LYS A 585 -10.71 35.96 33.46
N GLY A 586 -11.77 35.96 32.65
CA GLY A 586 -11.79 36.60 31.32
C GLY A 586 -10.79 36.02 30.29
N GLY A 587 -10.05 34.97 30.60
CA GLY A 587 -8.80 34.54 30.04
C GLY A 587 -8.75 34.18 28.56
N LYS A 588 -8.55 35.11 27.68
CA LYS A 588 -8.24 34.93 26.26
C LYS A 588 -6.77 34.94 25.92
N LEU A 589 -5.92 35.39 26.86
CA LEU A 589 -4.47 35.42 26.64
C LEU A 589 -3.89 34.00 26.72
N PRO A 590 -2.84 33.68 25.95
CA PRO A 590 -2.05 32.48 26.16
C PRO A 590 -1.49 32.46 27.60
N ILE A 591 -1.46 31.29 28.21
CA ILE A 591 -0.84 31.11 29.53
C ILE A 591 0.60 30.64 29.29
N GLY A 592 1.54 31.31 29.96
CA GLY A 592 2.96 30.99 29.81
C GLY A 592 3.87 32.16 29.98
N PHE A 593 5.11 31.95 29.60
CA PHE A 593 6.11 33.00 29.67
C PHE A 593 6.79 33.20 28.30
N PHE A 594 7.31 34.40 28.12
CA PHE A 594 8.08 34.83 26.96
C PHE A 594 9.26 35.68 27.45
N ASN A 595 10.46 35.36 26.99
CA ASN A 595 11.67 36.08 27.31
C ASN A 595 12.37 36.49 26.02
N ALA A 596 12.49 37.78 25.78
CA ALA A 596 13.08 38.31 24.57
C ALA A 596 14.35 39.11 24.87
N LYS A 597 15.35 38.92 24.01
CA LYS A 597 16.54 39.72 23.94
C LYS A 597 16.59 40.44 22.60
N VAL A 598 16.49 41.77 22.63
CA VAL A 598 16.48 42.61 21.43
C VAL A 598 17.84 43.33 21.35
N ASN A 599 18.63 43.00 20.34
CA ASN A 599 19.93 43.60 20.12
C ASN A 599 19.79 45.00 19.52
N ASP A 600 18.84 45.17 18.60
CA ASP A 600 18.53 46.45 17.94
C ASP A 600 17.08 46.41 17.44
N VAL A 601 16.32 47.46 17.70
CA VAL A 601 15.00 47.71 17.11
C VAL A 601 14.88 49.18 16.73
N SER A 602 14.34 49.43 15.55
CA SER A 602 14.00 50.80 15.13
C SER A 602 12.54 51.08 15.48
N TYR A 603 12.32 52.18 16.22
CA TYR A 603 10.99 52.70 16.55
C TYR A 603 10.97 54.21 16.28
N LEU A 604 10.04 54.68 15.44
CA LEU A 604 10.00 56.06 14.95
C LEU A 604 11.34 56.56 14.40
N GLY A 605 12.13 55.67 13.76
CA GLY A 605 13.46 56.00 13.25
C GLY A 605 14.58 56.03 14.31
N ILE A 606 14.27 55.85 15.59
CA ILE A 606 15.22 55.78 16.68
C ILE A 606 15.63 54.33 16.93
N HIS A 607 16.92 54.03 16.97
CA HIS A 607 17.45 52.70 17.28
C HIS A 607 17.56 52.48 18.79
N ILE A 608 16.76 51.54 19.30
CA ILE A 608 16.81 51.10 20.69
C ILE A 608 17.62 49.80 20.72
N ARG A 609 18.65 49.76 21.55
CA ARG A 609 19.60 48.62 21.62
C ARG A 609 19.68 48.04 23.01
N ASN A 610 20.11 46.74 23.06
CA ASN A 610 20.35 46.02 24.31
C ASN A 610 19.12 46.02 25.23
N LEU A 611 17.96 45.65 24.67
CA LEU A 611 16.70 45.54 25.40
C LEU A 611 16.44 44.09 25.72
N THR A 612 16.05 43.82 26.96
CA THR A 612 15.49 42.56 27.40
C THR A 612 14.05 42.77 27.80
N ALA A 613 13.18 41.85 27.42
CA ALA A 613 11.76 41.91 27.78
C ALA A 613 11.31 40.55 28.26
N THR A 614 10.62 40.54 29.40
CA THR A 614 9.96 39.36 29.93
C THR A 614 8.45 39.57 29.92
N LEU A 615 7.70 38.51 29.65
CA LEU A 615 6.25 38.55 29.71
C LEU A 615 5.76 37.26 30.36
N ASN A 616 4.95 37.38 31.40
CA ASN A 616 4.24 36.28 32.03
C ASN A 616 2.74 36.52 31.92
N SER A 617 2.02 35.46 31.59
CA SER A 617 0.56 35.54 31.47
C SER A 617 -0.11 34.33 32.17
N ASP A 618 -1.12 34.64 32.97
CA ASP A 618 -2.01 33.62 33.60
C ASP A 618 -3.29 33.37 32.81
N GLY A 619 -3.41 33.98 31.64
CA GLY A 619 -4.55 33.88 30.77
C GLY A 619 -5.57 35.03 30.90
N ALA A 620 -5.58 35.75 32.00
CA ALA A 620 -6.41 36.95 32.24
C ALA A 620 -5.57 38.23 32.23
N VAL A 621 -4.45 38.19 32.88
CA VAL A 621 -3.52 39.30 33.01
C VAL A 621 -2.16 38.86 32.49
N ALA A 622 -1.53 39.69 31.70
CA ALA A 622 -0.13 39.59 31.34
C ALA A 622 0.65 40.70 32.06
N THR A 623 1.75 40.30 32.67
CA THR A 623 2.72 41.21 33.32
C THR A 623 4.05 41.01 32.65
N GLY A 624 4.78 42.09 32.49
CA GLY A 624 6.11 42.05 31.89
C GLY A 624 7.02 43.14 32.38
N ASP A 625 8.31 42.89 32.21
CA ASP A 625 9.39 43.82 32.53
C ASP A 625 10.21 44.05 31.27
N VAL A 626 10.54 45.28 31.04
CA VAL A 626 11.46 45.71 29.98
C VAL A 626 12.65 46.38 30.63
N TYR A 627 13.82 45.91 30.28
CA TYR A 627 15.08 46.50 30.68
C TYR A 627 15.94 46.80 29.49
N GLN A 628 16.39 48.04 29.39
CA GLN A 628 17.34 48.51 28.38
C GLN A 628 18.64 48.91 29.04
N SER A 629 19.71 48.20 28.75
CA SER A 629 21.03 48.62 29.17
C SER A 629 21.61 49.59 28.14
N GLY A 630 21.82 50.79 28.57
CA GLY A 630 22.40 51.84 27.76
C GLY A 630 23.84 52.20 28.21
N ARG A 631 24.51 52.96 27.41
CA ARG A 631 25.88 53.35 27.65
C ARG A 631 26.01 54.41 28.72
N ILE A 632 25.03 55.32 28.83
CA ILE A 632 24.99 56.44 29.74
C ILE A 632 23.93 56.19 30.80
N ARG A 633 22.90 55.42 30.48
CA ARG A 633 21.75 55.18 31.31
C ARG A 633 21.14 53.85 31.05
N ASP A 634 20.59 53.20 32.08
CA ASP A 634 19.68 52.11 31.98
C ASP A 634 18.25 52.60 32.13
N LEU A 635 17.37 52.08 31.32
CA LEU A 635 15.94 52.30 31.38
C LEU A 635 15.27 51.01 31.77
N TYR A 636 14.34 51.02 32.71
CA TYR A 636 13.49 49.91 33.02
C TYR A 636 12.05 50.36 33.20
N PHE A 637 11.11 49.48 32.78
CA PHE A 637 9.70 49.66 33.10
C PHE A 637 9.02 48.29 33.20
N SER A 638 8.08 48.21 34.14
CA SER A 638 7.19 47.08 34.29
C SER A 638 5.82 47.48 33.76
N PHE A 639 5.14 46.53 33.14
CA PHE A 639 3.84 46.81 32.57
C PHE A 639 2.87 45.63 32.82
N SER A 640 1.58 45.92 32.71
CA SER A 640 0.53 44.93 32.73
C SER A 640 -0.58 45.30 31.75
N PHE A 641 -1.24 44.28 31.22
CA PHE A 641 -2.45 44.45 30.42
C PHE A 641 -3.37 43.21 30.62
N THR A 642 -4.66 43.42 30.41
CA THR A 642 -5.66 42.34 30.48
C THR A 642 -6.00 41.83 29.08
N ASP A 643 -6.69 40.69 29.01
CA ASP A 643 -7.17 40.12 27.78
C ASP A 643 -8.22 40.99 27.04
N THR A 644 -8.89 41.90 27.77
CA THR A 644 -9.87 42.84 27.22
C THR A 644 -9.22 44.10 26.69
N ASP A 645 -8.05 44.48 27.23
CA ASP A 645 -7.40 45.78 26.92
C ASP A 645 -6.55 45.73 25.66
N GLN A 646 -6.16 44.54 25.20
CA GLN A 646 -5.16 44.33 24.15
C GLN A 646 -3.83 45.06 24.44
N MET A 647 -2.79 44.88 23.64
CA MET A 647 -1.51 45.58 23.86
C MET A 647 -1.61 47.13 23.77
N GLN A 648 -2.71 47.65 23.20
CA GLN A 648 -2.93 49.08 23.04
C GLN A 648 -3.27 49.81 24.35
N LYS A 649 -3.69 49.09 25.40
CA LYS A 649 -4.04 49.64 26.73
C LYS A 649 -3.10 49.10 27.82
N MET A 650 -1.81 49.00 27.49
CA MET A 650 -0.79 48.58 28.45
C MET A 650 -0.64 49.61 29.57
N LYS A 651 -0.75 49.19 30.82
CA LYS A 651 -0.51 50.02 32.01
C LYS A 651 0.92 49.85 32.44
N VAL A 652 1.68 50.96 32.51
CA VAL A 652 3.00 50.97 33.10
C VAL A 652 2.83 50.99 34.62
N THR A 653 3.34 49.98 35.29
CA THR A 653 3.22 49.80 36.76
C THR A 653 4.43 50.35 37.50
N LYS A 654 5.59 50.32 36.89
CA LYS A 654 6.83 50.83 37.45
C LYS A 654 7.73 51.28 36.31
N SER A 655 8.46 52.41 36.48
CA SER A 655 9.47 52.84 35.54
C SER A 655 10.59 53.59 36.24
N GLY A 656 11.77 53.61 35.66
CA GLY A 656 12.90 54.33 36.22
C GLY A 656 14.06 54.43 35.21
N LEU A 657 14.91 55.39 35.51
CA LEU A 657 16.13 55.70 34.82
C LEU A 657 17.30 55.67 35.78
N LYS A 658 18.35 54.92 35.48
CA LYS A 658 19.58 54.85 36.24
C LYS A 658 20.72 55.36 35.36
N PHE A 659 21.35 56.48 35.78
CA PHE A 659 22.52 57.02 35.06
C PHE A 659 23.79 56.34 35.55
N HIS A 660 24.68 56.01 34.60
CA HIS A 660 26.01 55.49 34.90
C HIS A 660 26.99 56.65 35.10
N LYS A 661 27.75 56.61 36.19
CA LYS A 661 28.93 57.46 36.32
C LYS A 661 29.99 56.95 35.34
N GLU A 662 30.61 57.85 34.54
CA GLU A 662 31.72 57.45 33.64
C GLU A 662 32.89 56.91 34.49
N THR A 663 33.14 55.66 34.44
CA THR A 663 34.30 54.98 35.05
C THR A 663 35.50 55.02 34.09
N GLU A 664 36.72 55.02 34.63
CA GLU A 664 37.95 55.02 33.83
C GLU A 664 38.04 53.84 32.90
N GLU A 665 37.51 52.61 33.29
CA GLU A 665 37.36 51.47 32.42
C GLU A 665 36.47 51.69 31.19
N TYR A 666 35.49 52.59 31.38
CA TYR A 666 34.57 52.92 30.30
C TYR A 666 35.22 53.86 29.30
N LYS A 667 36.08 54.78 29.76
CA LYS A 667 36.88 55.65 28.88
C LYS A 667 37.88 54.84 28.08
N ALA A 668 38.49 53.79 28.67
CA ALA A 668 39.41 52.91 28.02
C ALA A 668 38.69 52.05 26.93
N GLN A 669 37.54 51.41 27.24
CA GLN A 669 36.73 50.66 26.24
C GLN A 669 36.24 51.56 25.10
N ARG A 670 36.00 52.85 25.38
CA ARG A 670 35.61 53.83 24.35
C ARG A 670 36.76 54.15 23.41
N ALA A 671 37.95 54.23 23.91
CA ALA A 671 39.15 54.44 23.13
C ALA A 671 39.41 53.19 22.23
N GLU A 672 39.32 52.00 22.79
CA GLU A 672 39.46 50.72 22.04
C GLU A 672 38.42 50.56 20.93
N ARG A 673 37.15 50.81 21.20
CA ARG A 673 36.10 50.80 20.16
C ARG A 673 36.27 51.86 19.10
N LYS A 674 36.79 53.03 19.44
CA LYS A 674 37.14 54.06 18.44
C LYS A 674 38.28 53.58 17.54
N GLN A 675 39.25 52.89 18.12
CA GLN A 675 40.38 52.33 17.40
C GLN A 675 39.95 51.18 16.50
N GLN A 676 39.12 50.24 17.00
CA GLN A 676 38.52 49.14 16.20
C GLN A 676 37.69 49.67 15.03
N LYS A 677 36.84 50.69 15.25
CA LYS A 677 36.05 51.29 14.15
C LYS A 677 36.95 52.04 13.13
N LYS A 678 38.11 52.51 13.55
CA LYS A 678 39.06 53.12 12.63
C LYS A 678 39.74 52.05 11.76
N LEU A 679 40.16 50.95 12.37
CA LEU A 679 40.72 49.79 11.72
C LEU A 679 39.70 49.12 10.77
N GLU A 680 38.43 48.96 11.18
CA GLU A 680 37.38 48.45 10.28
C GLU A 680 37.11 49.37 9.07
N LYS A 681 37.17 50.67 9.26
CA LYS A 681 37.03 51.62 8.15
C LYS A 681 38.23 51.57 7.20
N GLU A 682 39.43 51.38 7.73
CA GLU A 682 40.65 51.21 6.93
C GLU A 682 40.64 49.91 6.17
N ALA A 683 40.28 48.80 6.84
CA ALA A 683 40.11 47.47 6.19
C ALA A 683 39.05 47.49 5.07
N LYS A 684 37.92 48.18 5.30
CA LYS A 684 36.89 48.36 4.25
C LYS A 684 37.35 49.23 3.09
N LYS A 685 38.23 50.20 3.34
CA LYS A 685 38.84 51.00 2.26
C LYS A 685 39.83 50.21 1.46
N GLU A 686 40.59 49.36 2.13
CA GLU A 686 41.57 48.48 1.50
C GLU A 686 40.89 47.38 0.67
N GLN A 687 39.83 46.73 1.19
CA GLN A 687 38.98 45.80 0.43
C GLN A 687 38.38 46.46 -0.83
N LYS A 688 37.87 47.70 -0.71
CA LYS A 688 37.35 48.41 -1.88
C LYS A 688 38.43 48.77 -2.89
N LYS A 689 39.68 48.94 -2.43
CA LYS A 689 40.85 49.21 -3.31
C LYS A 689 41.24 47.96 -4.06
N GLN A 690 41.32 46.83 -3.35
CA GLN A 690 41.60 45.53 -3.93
C GLN A 690 40.50 45.09 -4.92
N GLU A 691 39.24 45.35 -4.60
CA GLU A 691 38.11 45.03 -5.51
C GLU A 691 38.12 45.89 -6.79
N LYS A 692 38.59 47.14 -6.70
CA LYS A 692 38.78 48.01 -7.86
C LYS A 692 39.98 47.57 -8.71
N GLU A 693 41.06 47.11 -8.08
CA GLU A 693 42.25 46.60 -8.78
C GLU A 693 41.94 45.26 -9.45
N ALA A 694 41.21 44.37 -8.76
CA ALA A 694 40.74 43.12 -9.35
C ALA A 694 39.81 43.32 -10.57
N LYS A 695 38.91 44.31 -10.47
CA LYS A 695 38.04 44.68 -11.62
C LYS A 695 38.81 45.32 -12.76
N LYS A 696 39.93 46.05 -12.48
CA LYS A 696 40.80 46.55 -13.54
C LYS A 696 41.59 45.44 -14.23
N ALA A 697 42.14 44.48 -13.43
CA ALA A 697 42.86 43.35 -13.96
C ALA A 697 41.94 42.42 -14.80
N GLN A 698 40.69 42.21 -14.36
CA GLN A 698 39.70 41.46 -15.14
C GLN A 698 39.36 42.16 -16.48
N LYS A 699 39.23 43.50 -16.49
CA LYS A 699 38.99 44.26 -17.74
C LYS A 699 40.19 44.23 -18.68
N GLU A 700 41.40 44.17 -18.13
CA GLU A 700 42.64 44.03 -18.94
C GLU A 700 42.75 42.62 -19.55
N GLN A 701 42.46 41.59 -18.77
CA GLN A 701 42.42 40.21 -19.29
C GLN A 701 41.35 40.04 -20.35
N GLU A 702 40.18 40.65 -20.19
CA GLU A 702 39.11 40.63 -21.18
C GLU A 702 39.48 41.37 -22.49
N LYS A 703 40.27 42.46 -22.37
CA LYS A 703 40.82 43.17 -23.52
C LYS A 703 41.91 42.39 -24.24
N GLN A 704 42.76 41.65 -23.48
CA GLN A 704 43.78 40.79 -24.05
C GLN A 704 43.14 39.57 -24.72
N ALA A 705 42.13 38.95 -24.11
CA ALA A 705 41.39 37.85 -24.73
C ALA A 705 40.68 38.27 -26.02
N LYS A 706 40.05 39.46 -26.05
CA LYS A 706 39.44 40.00 -27.28
C LYS A 706 40.47 40.37 -28.36
N LYS A 707 41.72 40.77 -27.98
CA LYS A 707 42.81 40.95 -28.95
C LYS A 707 43.28 39.63 -29.54
N ALA A 708 43.48 38.63 -28.69
CA ALA A 708 43.88 37.28 -29.09
C ALA A 708 42.81 36.60 -29.98
N GLN A 709 41.55 36.84 -29.72
CA GLN A 709 40.45 36.32 -30.53
C GLN A 709 40.38 37.00 -31.93
N LYS A 710 40.66 38.31 -31.98
CA LYS A 710 40.77 39.04 -33.26
C LYS A 710 42.01 38.64 -34.06
N GLU A 711 43.12 38.27 -33.42
CA GLU A 711 44.28 37.73 -34.12
C GLU A 711 44.06 36.32 -34.64
N LYS A 712 43.34 35.46 -33.90
CA LYS A 712 42.94 34.12 -34.38
C LYS A 712 41.95 34.23 -35.57
N GLU A 713 41.00 35.18 -35.50
CA GLU A 713 40.12 35.42 -36.64
C GLU A 713 40.83 36.01 -37.86
N LYS A 714 41.89 36.80 -37.70
CA LYS A 714 42.73 37.26 -38.81
C LYS A 714 43.56 36.12 -39.41
N GLN A 715 44.14 35.28 -38.56
CA GLN A 715 44.90 34.08 -39.03
C GLN A 715 43.96 33.05 -39.73
N GLN A 716 42.76 32.89 -39.26
CA GLN A 716 41.77 32.04 -39.93
C GLN A 716 41.29 32.60 -41.30
N LYS A 717 41.16 33.92 -41.41
CA LYS A 717 40.87 34.61 -42.71
C LYS A 717 42.04 34.63 -43.68
N GLU A 718 43.28 34.57 -43.19
CA GLU A 718 44.46 34.39 -44.05
C GLU A 718 44.62 32.94 -44.51
N LEU A 719 44.32 31.97 -43.73
CA LEU A 719 44.25 30.56 -44.11
C LEU A 719 43.12 30.27 -45.11
N GLU A 720 41.95 30.91 -44.98
CA GLU A 720 40.87 30.81 -45.96
C GLU A 720 41.20 31.53 -47.28
N LYS A 721 42.07 32.55 -47.27
CA LYS A 721 42.56 33.20 -48.50
C LYS A 721 43.64 32.41 -49.24
N GLN A 722 44.39 31.55 -48.55
CA GLN A 722 45.36 30.64 -49.17
C GLN A 722 44.75 29.36 -49.76
N GLN A 723 43.51 29.05 -49.43
CA GLN A 723 42.78 27.89 -50.00
C GLN A 723 41.82 28.24 -51.13
N LYS A 724 41.72 29.52 -51.52
CA LYS A 724 40.91 29.99 -52.68
C LYS A 724 41.77 30.70 -53.71
N GLY A 725 42.85 30.08 -54.13
CA GLY A 725 43.61 30.41 -55.30
C GLY A 725 43.63 29.20 -56.22
N ASP A 726 42.57 28.94 -56.94
CA ASP A 726 42.48 28.33 -58.23
C ASP A 726 41.00 27.99 -58.49
N THR A 727 40.38 28.82 -59.23
CA THR A 727 39.59 28.55 -60.45
C THR A 727 38.73 29.76 -60.81
N GLN A 728 38.95 30.08 -62.04
CA GLN A 728 38.43 31.17 -62.85
C GLN A 728 36.92 31.26 -62.95
N ASP A 729 36.57 32.50 -63.26
CA ASP A 729 35.58 32.96 -64.22
C ASP A 729 34.09 32.96 -63.86
N GLY A 730 33.55 34.12 -64.03
CA GLY A 730 32.16 34.24 -64.50
C GLY A 730 31.30 35.32 -63.85
N GLU A 731 31.44 36.49 -64.38
CA GLU A 731 30.40 37.50 -64.65
C GLU A 731 29.40 38.01 -63.61
N LYS A 732 29.57 39.28 -63.32
CA LYS A 732 28.64 40.42 -63.50
C LYS A 732 27.38 40.56 -62.67
N LYS A 733 27.36 41.78 -62.10
CA LYS A 733 26.18 42.67 -61.85
C LYS A 733 25.33 42.32 -60.64
N GLY A 734 24.98 43.25 -59.85
CA GLY A 734 24.88 44.71 -59.86
C GLY A 734 24.15 45.17 -58.62
N PHE A 735 24.63 46.15 -58.01
CA PHE A 735 24.00 47.44 -57.78
C PHE A 735 22.79 47.53 -56.85
N PHE A 736 22.94 48.53 -56.01
CA PHE A 736 21.95 49.36 -55.31
C PHE A 736 21.63 48.98 -53.86
N LYS A 737 22.10 49.81 -53.05
CA LYS A 737 21.66 51.06 -52.39
C LYS A 737 21.03 50.79 -51.01
N LYS A 738 21.70 51.31 -50.04
CA LYS A 738 21.40 52.57 -49.29
C LYS A 738 19.96 52.63 -48.72
N LEU A 739 19.80 52.74 -47.45
CA LEU A 739 19.62 54.06 -46.76
C LEU A 739 18.80 53.81 -45.45
N PHE A 740 19.29 54.47 -44.40
CA PHE A 740 18.53 55.02 -43.27
C PHE A 740 17.75 54.04 -42.36
N GLY A 741 17.83 54.12 -41.09
CA GLY A 741 17.68 55.23 -40.20
C GLY A 741 17.87 54.94 -38.74
N LYS A 742 18.49 55.86 -38.17
CA LYS A 742 18.45 56.17 -36.72
C LYS A 742 17.04 56.32 -36.19
N LYS A 743 16.83 55.86 -34.98
CA LYS A 743 16.12 56.61 -33.89
C LYS A 743 16.07 55.73 -32.62
N LYS A 744 16.68 56.17 -31.59
CA LYS A 744 16.32 57.09 -30.50
C LYS A 744 15.64 56.38 -29.34
N LYS A 745 16.32 56.50 -28.21
CA LYS A 745 15.82 56.38 -26.82
C LYS A 745 14.40 56.89 -26.65
N THR A 746 13.64 56.26 -25.83
CA THR A 746 12.90 56.95 -24.75
C THR A 746 12.75 56.05 -23.55
N GLU A 747 13.13 56.60 -22.45
CA GLU A 747 12.81 56.32 -21.04
C GLU A 747 11.30 56.45 -20.80
N THR A 748 10.97 56.03 -19.62
CA THR A 748 9.78 56.27 -18.74
C THR A 748 8.80 55.08 -18.81
N THR A 749 8.38 54.52 -17.73
CA THR A 749 8.24 54.85 -16.28
C THR A 749 8.31 53.56 -15.47
#